data_1f9df042f1acf8f81b7b9d4df5740243
#
_entry.id   1f9df042f1acf8f81b7b9d4df5740243
#
_cell.length_a   1.000
_cell.length_b   1.000
_cell.length_c   1.000
_cell.angle_alpha   90.00
_cell.angle_beta   90.00
_cell.angle_gamma   90.00
#
_symmetry.space_group_name_H-M   'P 1'
#
loop_
_entity.id
_entity.type
_entity.pdbx_description
1 polymer ?
#
loop_
_entity_poly.entity_id
_entity_poly.type
_entity_poly.pdbx_seq_one_letter_code
_entity_poly.pdbx_strand_id
1 'polypeptide(L)'
;MAEVKLSVRELVEFLLRTGSIDSRFAGFDRANEGARIHRKLQKAAGEGYQAEVFLSETREVDGIPFTIEGRADGIFQSEDGVTVIDEIKTTAIPTDEIQEDGNPCHWAQGMVYGAIYAKQQGLPRLDVRLTYYQIDTDEIVRFPRHFTQEELDAFFEGLLRQYAPWARRQLDWDTRRAASLNALRFPFETYRPGQRALAGEIYRACKAGGKGGARLFCQAPTGIGKTMSALFPALKAMGEGHGEKLFYLTARNTTQAAAEDALARLRASAPELALRSVTLTAKEKACLCRDTEGHPACLPELCPYANGYYDRLKTALSALLDGGSGCFDRTVLAETGRKFSVCPFELGLDLSEWCDVVIGDYNYLFDPVVRLRRFFDASGDWLFLIDEAHNLPDRARAMYSASFSKTSLTEAKRSLGPGKSALKTALRKADKAFLEARRAVAELAPRHGTLPAEAAPAEAKQTSLLDAPEAETAFALPEPLFAEDGTVFFRELPAGLLKPLQALTAPLQDWLEQHPDAEAHTALLDLYFKVQDILRAAERYDEHFTAQLTAYGSALDLHILCLDPAPFVDASLSGGRAAALFSATLTPPGYYRNVLGCPDARAVALESPFPPQHLGLYCLPSISTRYRDREASIRPLSDALAAMAKGKVGNYLAFFPSYAYLRQVYEDFTARYPDIPTLAQESGLDDAGRAAFLARFAPHPEKTLLGFGVLGGIFGEGVDLAGDRLIGCAIVGVGLPQVNPRQEMLRRYYDAAPGGTGFDYAYRCPGMNKVLQAAGRVIRTSEDKGVVLLLDDRFARSEYTRLFPRHWGHLQYLQNTQALSEALDAFWKQP
;
A
#
# COMPACT_ATOMS: atom_id res chain seq x y z
N MET A 1 -35.57 14.55 -5.56
CA MET A 1 -34.45 15.22 -4.90
C MET A 1 -33.42 14.13 -4.57
N ALA A 2 -32.12 14.41 -4.60
CA ALA A 2 -31.13 13.41 -4.22
C ALA A 2 -31.26 13.10 -2.73
N GLU A 3 -31.31 11.83 -2.38
CA GLU A 3 -31.40 11.29 -1.04
C GLU A 3 -30.01 11.26 -0.40
N VAL A 4 -29.91 11.64 0.88
CA VAL A 4 -28.68 11.56 1.65
C VAL A 4 -28.74 10.30 2.54
N LYS A 5 -27.82 9.36 2.31
CA LYS A 5 -27.71 8.13 3.09
C LYS A 5 -26.53 8.21 4.02
N LEU A 6 -26.74 7.92 5.29
CA LEU A 6 -25.71 7.89 6.33
C LEU A 6 -25.97 6.75 7.31
N SER A 7 -24.91 6.18 7.83
CA SER A 7 -25.05 5.33 9.01
C SER A 7 -25.33 6.17 10.27
N VAL A 8 -25.96 5.56 11.27
CA VAL A 8 -26.14 6.19 12.58
C VAL A 8 -24.80 6.63 13.14
N ARG A 9 -23.77 5.82 12.98
CA ARG A 9 -22.43 6.11 13.47
C ARG A 9 -21.81 7.32 12.77
N GLU A 10 -21.88 7.39 11.45
CA GLU A 10 -21.35 8.53 10.68
C GLU A 10 -22.01 9.85 11.09
N LEU A 11 -23.34 9.88 11.18
CA LEU A 11 -24.09 11.07 11.61
C LEU A 11 -23.65 11.54 13.00
N VAL A 12 -23.61 10.61 13.96
CA VAL A 12 -23.31 10.89 15.36
C VAL A 12 -21.86 11.29 15.57
N GLU A 13 -20.90 10.52 15.01
CA GLU A 13 -19.47 10.84 15.17
C GLU A 13 -19.14 12.17 14.49
N PHE A 14 -19.66 12.46 13.32
CA PHE A 14 -19.42 13.73 12.64
C PHE A 14 -19.89 14.93 13.45
N LEU A 15 -21.08 14.84 14.08
CA LEU A 15 -21.66 15.96 14.79
C LEU A 15 -21.15 16.10 16.22
N LEU A 16 -21.01 15.01 16.96
CA LEU A 16 -20.85 15.01 18.41
C LEU A 16 -19.47 14.59 18.90
N ARG A 17 -18.60 14.07 18.04
CA ARG A 17 -17.24 13.71 18.44
C ARG A 17 -16.47 14.96 18.83
N THR A 18 -15.87 14.91 20.03
CA THR A 18 -15.10 15.99 20.66
C THR A 18 -13.77 15.46 21.17
N GLY A 19 -12.88 16.36 21.62
CA GLY A 19 -11.63 16.02 22.26
C GLY A 19 -10.46 15.80 21.32
N SER A 20 -9.51 14.99 21.74
CA SER A 20 -8.15 14.92 21.19
C SER A 20 -7.88 13.64 20.40
N ILE A 21 -6.89 13.67 19.51
CA ILE A 21 -6.26 12.48 18.98
C ILE A 21 -5.30 11.96 20.05
N ASP A 22 -5.45 10.68 20.42
CA ASP A 22 -4.55 10.02 21.36
C ASP A 22 -4.02 8.72 20.73
N SER A 23 -2.71 8.65 20.52
CA SER A 23 -2.08 7.50 19.90
C SER A 23 -1.62 6.42 20.88
N ARG A 24 -1.74 6.63 22.19
CA ARG A 24 -1.38 5.63 23.23
C ARG A 24 -2.11 4.31 23.02
N PHE A 25 -3.32 4.41 22.52
CA PHE A 25 -4.19 3.28 22.27
C PHE A 25 -4.37 2.95 20.77
N ALA A 26 -3.66 3.67 19.89
CA ALA A 26 -3.67 3.38 18.46
C ALA A 26 -2.84 2.12 18.18
N GLY A 27 -3.44 1.11 17.57
CA GLY A 27 -2.75 -0.16 17.24
C GLY A 27 -3.14 -1.34 18.11
N PHE A 28 -3.87 -1.15 19.20
CA PHE A 28 -4.53 -2.24 19.90
C PHE A 28 -5.65 -2.78 18.99
N ASP A 29 -5.70 -4.09 18.77
CA ASP A 29 -6.73 -4.71 17.91
C ASP A 29 -8.08 -4.79 18.65
N ARG A 30 -8.54 -3.62 19.11
CA ARG A 30 -9.78 -3.47 19.86
C ARG A 30 -11.03 -3.79 19.04
N ALA A 31 -10.95 -3.66 17.70
CA ALA A 31 -12.10 -3.91 16.85
C ALA A 31 -12.48 -5.41 16.83
N ASN A 32 -11.50 -6.30 16.70
CA ASN A 32 -11.74 -7.75 16.70
C ASN A 32 -12.09 -8.25 18.12
N GLU A 33 -11.46 -7.70 19.15
CA GLU A 33 -11.76 -7.99 20.54
C GLU A 33 -13.15 -7.48 20.89
N GLY A 34 -13.52 -6.26 20.52
CA GLY A 34 -14.85 -5.71 20.68
C GLY A 34 -15.91 -6.60 20.06
N ALA A 35 -15.73 -7.03 18.80
CA ALA A 35 -16.69 -7.93 18.14
C ALA A 35 -16.83 -9.30 18.83
N ARG A 36 -15.73 -9.82 19.42
CA ARG A 36 -15.77 -11.05 20.21
C ARG A 36 -16.55 -10.86 21.52
N ILE A 37 -16.33 -9.72 22.18
CA ILE A 37 -16.99 -9.37 23.43
C ILE A 37 -18.49 -9.12 23.19
N HIS A 38 -18.87 -8.38 22.13
CA HIS A 38 -20.27 -8.19 21.76
C HIS A 38 -20.98 -9.54 21.62
N ARG A 39 -20.40 -10.47 20.86
CA ARG A 39 -20.96 -11.83 20.70
C ARG A 39 -21.03 -12.61 22.01
N LYS A 40 -20.05 -12.44 22.93
CA LYS A 40 -20.06 -13.05 24.27
C LYS A 40 -21.25 -12.53 25.10
N LEU A 41 -21.42 -11.20 25.11
CA LEU A 41 -22.50 -10.55 25.87
C LEU A 41 -23.88 -10.85 25.29
N GLN A 42 -24.04 -10.80 23.98
CA GLN A 42 -25.28 -11.13 23.27
C GLN A 42 -25.72 -12.57 23.52
N LYS A 43 -24.78 -13.55 23.52
CA LYS A 43 -25.08 -14.94 23.89
C LYS A 43 -25.44 -15.11 25.34
N ALA A 44 -24.83 -14.35 26.24
CA ALA A 44 -25.09 -14.42 27.67
C ALA A 44 -26.44 -13.76 28.07
N ALA A 45 -27.00 -12.89 27.21
CA ALA A 45 -28.24 -12.18 27.48
C ALA A 45 -29.52 -13.05 27.48
N GLY A 46 -29.43 -14.27 26.92
CA GLY A 46 -30.51 -15.27 26.98
C GLY A 46 -31.61 -15.14 25.94
N GLU A 47 -32.68 -15.93 26.12
CA GLU A 47 -33.85 -15.92 25.22
C GLU A 47 -34.59 -14.58 25.31
N GLY A 48 -34.93 -14.01 24.14
CA GLY A 48 -35.63 -12.70 24.04
C GLY A 48 -34.71 -11.52 23.74
N TYR A 49 -33.38 -11.71 23.76
CA TYR A 49 -32.43 -10.70 23.31
C TYR A 49 -32.21 -10.81 21.80
N GLN A 50 -32.60 -9.78 21.03
CA GLN A 50 -32.40 -9.69 19.60
C GLN A 50 -31.08 -8.95 19.35
N ALA A 51 -30.07 -9.67 18.87
CA ALA A 51 -28.76 -9.11 18.57
C ALA A 51 -28.69 -8.55 17.13
N GLU A 52 -27.85 -7.51 16.91
CA GLU A 52 -27.52 -6.95 15.59
C GLU A 52 -28.78 -6.58 14.77
N VAL A 53 -29.73 -5.90 15.37
CA VAL A 53 -31.01 -5.56 14.73
C VAL A 53 -30.79 -4.43 13.72
N PHE A 54 -31.00 -4.70 12.44
CA PHE A 54 -30.91 -3.68 11.39
C PHE A 54 -32.12 -2.73 11.46
N LEU A 55 -31.84 -1.44 11.53
CA LEU A 55 -32.81 -0.36 11.59
C LEU A 55 -32.51 0.65 10.48
N SER A 56 -33.54 1.13 9.81
CA SER A 56 -33.43 2.15 8.78
C SER A 56 -34.67 3.04 8.78
N GLU A 57 -34.48 4.33 8.65
CA GLU A 57 -35.59 5.29 8.55
C GLU A 57 -35.22 6.42 7.60
N THR A 58 -36.21 6.85 6.79
CA THR A 58 -36.09 8.04 5.95
C THR A 58 -36.93 9.16 6.56
N ARG A 59 -36.26 10.32 6.81
CA ARG A 59 -36.92 11.57 7.28
C ARG A 59 -36.58 12.74 6.35
N GLU A 60 -37.54 13.58 6.09
CA GLU A 60 -37.34 14.83 5.36
C GLU A 60 -37.09 15.97 6.37
N VAL A 61 -35.91 16.61 6.26
CA VAL A 61 -35.55 17.75 7.08
C VAL A 61 -34.98 18.85 6.18
N ASP A 62 -35.53 20.06 6.28
CA ASP A 62 -35.13 21.21 5.46
C ASP A 62 -35.20 20.95 3.94
N GLY A 63 -36.15 20.11 3.50
CA GLY A 63 -36.35 19.72 2.12
C GLY A 63 -35.32 18.70 1.60
N ILE A 64 -34.56 18.05 2.47
CA ILE A 64 -33.60 16.99 2.16
C ILE A 64 -34.10 15.67 2.74
N PRO A 65 -34.32 14.61 1.92
CA PRO A 65 -34.60 13.27 2.42
C PRO A 65 -33.30 12.63 2.94
N PHE A 66 -33.27 12.34 4.23
CA PHE A 66 -32.20 11.60 4.93
C PHE A 66 -32.62 10.17 5.18
N THR A 67 -31.88 9.20 4.66
CA THR A 67 -32.02 7.80 5.05
C THR A 67 -30.87 7.45 5.99
N ILE A 68 -31.24 7.21 7.26
CA ILE A 68 -30.29 6.85 8.32
C ILE A 68 -30.48 5.38 8.64
N GLU A 69 -29.38 4.62 8.59
CA GLU A 69 -29.42 3.18 8.78
C GLU A 69 -28.28 2.70 9.69
N GLY A 70 -28.50 1.54 10.33
CA GLY A 70 -27.45 0.91 11.15
C GLY A 70 -27.95 -0.34 11.86
N ARG A 71 -27.10 -0.91 12.71
CA ARG A 71 -27.43 -2.08 13.51
C ARG A 71 -27.32 -1.74 14.99
N ALA A 72 -28.43 -1.87 15.71
CA ALA A 72 -28.41 -1.79 17.16
C ALA A 72 -27.77 -3.08 17.73
N ASP A 73 -26.85 -2.95 18.69
CA ASP A 73 -26.15 -4.10 19.28
C ASP A 73 -27.11 -5.11 19.90
N GLY A 74 -28.21 -4.62 20.53
CA GLY A 74 -29.21 -5.46 21.08
C GLY A 74 -30.54 -4.76 21.35
N ILE A 75 -31.65 -5.53 21.24
CA ILE A 75 -33.00 -5.11 21.62
C ILE A 75 -33.65 -6.22 22.40
N PHE A 76 -34.23 -5.89 23.56
CA PHE A 76 -34.92 -6.86 24.41
C PHE A 76 -36.03 -6.19 25.24
N GLN A 77 -36.80 -6.99 25.95
CA GLN A 77 -37.79 -6.49 26.92
C GLN A 77 -37.28 -6.68 28.35
N SER A 78 -37.36 -5.62 29.17
CA SER A 78 -37.07 -5.72 30.60
C SER A 78 -38.11 -6.58 31.32
N GLU A 79 -37.85 -6.92 32.59
CA GLU A 79 -38.77 -7.66 33.43
C GLU A 79 -40.12 -6.93 33.57
N ASP A 80 -40.13 -5.61 33.51
CA ASP A 80 -41.34 -4.76 33.57
C ASP A 80 -42.04 -4.61 32.21
N GLY A 81 -41.56 -5.31 31.17
CA GLY A 81 -42.15 -5.30 29.84
C GLY A 81 -41.81 -4.04 29.02
N VAL A 82 -40.86 -3.23 29.45
CA VAL A 82 -40.34 -2.07 28.67
C VAL A 82 -39.31 -2.51 27.66
N THR A 83 -39.43 -2.04 26.42
CA THR A 83 -38.40 -2.28 25.39
C THR A 83 -37.15 -1.54 25.72
N VAL A 84 -36.00 -2.21 25.62
CA VAL A 84 -34.67 -1.66 25.87
C VAL A 84 -33.82 -1.77 24.60
N ILE A 85 -33.22 -0.65 24.17
CA ILE A 85 -32.16 -0.63 23.19
C ILE A 85 -30.83 -0.68 23.94
N ASP A 86 -30.02 -1.69 23.67
CA ASP A 86 -28.74 -1.95 24.34
C ASP A 86 -27.58 -1.59 23.40
N GLU A 87 -26.78 -0.60 23.75
CA GLU A 87 -25.59 -0.18 23.03
C GLU A 87 -24.37 -0.64 23.82
N ILE A 88 -23.60 -1.57 23.25
CA ILE A 88 -22.47 -2.22 23.92
C ILE A 88 -21.17 -1.52 23.52
N LYS A 89 -20.34 -1.22 24.50
CA LYS A 89 -19.02 -0.62 24.30
C LYS A 89 -17.97 -1.35 25.13
N THR A 90 -16.83 -1.59 24.51
CA THR A 90 -15.65 -2.09 25.21
C THR A 90 -14.75 -0.92 25.62
N THR A 91 -14.20 -1.02 26.83
CA THR A 91 -13.33 0.02 27.38
C THR A 91 -12.20 -0.58 28.21
N ALA A 92 -11.06 0.13 28.26
CA ALA A 92 -9.99 -0.14 29.21
C ALA A 92 -10.06 0.77 30.45
N ILE A 93 -10.98 1.73 30.47
CA ILE A 93 -11.18 2.61 31.62
C ILE A 93 -11.72 1.78 32.78
N PRO A 94 -11.15 1.92 34.02
CA PRO A 94 -11.69 1.28 35.21
C PRO A 94 -13.18 1.58 35.39
N THR A 95 -13.94 0.60 35.86
CA THR A 95 -15.41 0.68 35.94
C THR A 95 -15.90 1.77 36.86
N ASP A 96 -15.15 2.11 37.92
CA ASP A 96 -15.43 3.19 38.87
C ASP A 96 -15.14 4.60 38.31
N GLU A 97 -14.38 4.69 37.22
CA GLU A 97 -14.11 5.95 36.52
C GLU A 97 -15.09 6.23 35.37
N ILE A 98 -15.92 5.25 34.98
CA ILE A 98 -16.90 5.41 33.90
C ILE A 98 -18.08 6.22 34.43
N GLN A 99 -18.25 7.42 33.88
CA GLN A 99 -19.37 8.29 34.24
C GLN A 99 -20.63 7.97 33.42
N GLU A 100 -21.79 8.10 34.04
CA GLU A 100 -23.11 7.88 33.39
C GLU A 100 -23.28 8.80 32.17
N ASP A 101 -22.84 10.06 32.26
CA ASP A 101 -22.90 11.02 31.15
C ASP A 101 -21.83 10.80 30.07
N GLY A 102 -20.87 9.96 30.33
CA GLY A 102 -19.77 9.45 29.52
C GLY A 102 -19.55 10.07 28.14
N ASN A 103 -19.54 9.23 27.13
CA ASN A 103 -19.32 9.68 25.75
C ASN A 103 -20.65 10.05 25.07
N PRO A 104 -20.86 11.32 24.67
CA PRO A 104 -22.11 11.77 24.02
C PRO A 104 -22.45 10.95 22.75
N CYS A 105 -21.45 10.47 22.03
CA CYS A 105 -21.66 9.67 20.82
C CYS A 105 -22.31 8.31 21.14
N HIS A 106 -21.98 7.69 22.27
CA HIS A 106 -22.54 6.40 22.65
C HIS A 106 -24.05 6.53 22.99
N TRP A 107 -24.42 7.54 23.77
CA TRP A 107 -25.81 7.85 24.04
C TRP A 107 -26.58 8.18 22.77
N ALA A 108 -26.00 9.03 21.92
CA ALA A 108 -26.64 9.43 20.67
C ALA A 108 -26.90 8.26 19.72
N GLN A 109 -25.99 7.28 19.64
CA GLN A 109 -26.23 6.06 18.86
C GLN A 109 -27.45 5.30 19.36
N GLY A 110 -27.49 5.00 20.65
CA GLY A 110 -28.62 4.32 21.26
C GLY A 110 -29.97 5.09 21.13
N MET A 111 -29.92 6.42 21.29
CA MET A 111 -31.10 7.28 21.15
C MET A 111 -31.61 7.32 19.70
N VAL A 112 -30.76 7.38 18.69
CA VAL A 112 -31.17 7.32 17.29
C VAL A 112 -31.77 5.96 16.94
N TYR A 113 -31.15 4.86 17.40
CA TYR A 113 -31.76 3.52 17.25
C TYR A 113 -33.10 3.44 17.98
N GLY A 114 -33.20 4.03 19.18
CA GLY A 114 -34.45 4.12 19.96
C GLY A 114 -35.52 4.87 19.20
N ALA A 115 -35.20 6.04 18.60
CA ALA A 115 -36.14 6.82 17.81
C ALA A 115 -36.73 6.01 16.64
N ILE A 116 -35.84 5.36 15.88
CA ILE A 116 -36.23 4.55 14.71
C ILE A 116 -37.11 3.39 15.15
N TYR A 117 -36.69 2.64 16.18
CA TYR A 117 -37.41 1.45 16.65
C TYR A 117 -38.77 1.79 17.29
N ALA A 118 -38.82 2.82 18.15
CA ALA A 118 -40.08 3.25 18.79
C ALA A 118 -41.12 3.63 17.75
N LYS A 119 -40.74 4.37 16.71
CA LYS A 119 -41.63 4.77 15.62
C LYS A 119 -42.10 3.56 14.80
N GLN A 120 -41.20 2.62 14.47
CA GLN A 120 -41.56 1.42 13.70
C GLN A 120 -42.49 0.49 14.44
N GLN A 121 -42.39 0.41 15.77
CA GLN A 121 -43.23 -0.45 16.63
C GLN A 121 -44.40 0.27 17.28
N GLY A 122 -44.54 1.58 17.08
CA GLY A 122 -45.59 2.39 17.71
C GLY A 122 -45.49 2.43 19.23
N LEU A 123 -44.25 2.46 19.79
CA LEU A 123 -44.02 2.47 21.23
C LEU A 123 -43.98 3.92 21.74
N PRO A 124 -44.81 4.27 22.78
CA PRO A 124 -44.81 5.63 23.30
C PRO A 124 -43.57 5.95 24.14
N ARG A 125 -42.86 4.95 24.61
CA ARG A 125 -41.64 5.05 25.42
C ARG A 125 -40.78 3.81 25.27
N LEU A 126 -39.47 3.95 25.51
CA LEU A 126 -38.52 2.85 25.65
C LEU A 126 -37.32 3.30 26.49
N ASP A 127 -36.49 2.34 26.83
CA ASP A 127 -35.21 2.59 27.50
C ASP A 127 -34.05 2.48 26.54
N VAL A 128 -33.04 3.32 26.70
CA VAL A 128 -31.73 3.16 26.12
C VAL A 128 -30.76 2.78 27.21
N ARG A 129 -30.01 1.72 27.01
CA ARG A 129 -29.01 1.24 27.98
C ARG A 129 -27.64 1.25 27.33
N LEU A 130 -26.68 1.93 27.96
CA LEU A 130 -25.27 1.77 27.63
C LEU A 130 -24.68 0.64 28.46
N THR A 131 -24.09 -0.35 27.79
CA THR A 131 -23.41 -1.49 28.43
C THR A 131 -21.91 -1.36 28.15
N TYR A 132 -21.13 -1.01 29.17
CA TYR A 132 -19.67 -0.99 29.09
C TYR A 132 -19.10 -2.27 29.63
N TYR A 133 -18.24 -2.89 28.84
CA TYR A 133 -17.46 -4.06 29.22
C TYR A 133 -16.00 -3.64 29.38
N GLN A 134 -15.47 -3.77 30.58
CA GLN A 134 -14.07 -3.52 30.88
C GLN A 134 -13.24 -4.73 30.44
N ILE A 135 -12.25 -4.52 29.56
CA ILE A 135 -11.55 -5.60 28.84
C ILE A 135 -10.64 -6.39 29.76
N ASP A 136 -10.02 -5.75 30.78
CA ASP A 136 -9.01 -6.36 31.62
C ASP A 136 -9.58 -7.10 32.83
N THR A 137 -10.74 -6.66 33.34
CA THR A 137 -11.38 -7.22 34.54
C THR A 137 -12.61 -8.07 34.24
N ASP A 138 -13.07 -8.11 32.97
CA ASP A 138 -14.35 -8.74 32.58
C ASP A 138 -15.58 -8.12 33.30
N GLU A 139 -15.43 -6.95 33.92
CA GLU A 139 -16.53 -6.27 34.62
C GLU A 139 -17.46 -5.57 33.63
N ILE A 140 -18.74 -5.49 34.03
CA ILE A 140 -19.81 -4.89 33.21
C ILE A 140 -20.50 -3.82 34.00
N VAL A 141 -20.54 -2.60 33.48
CA VAL A 141 -21.34 -1.50 34.01
C VAL A 141 -22.44 -1.14 33.04
N ARG A 142 -23.64 -0.90 33.55
CA ARG A 142 -24.81 -0.59 32.76
C ARG A 142 -25.47 0.70 33.24
N PHE A 143 -25.78 1.59 32.30
CA PHE A 143 -26.46 2.85 32.55
C PHE A 143 -27.77 2.84 31.73
N PRO A 144 -28.94 2.63 32.33
CA PRO A 144 -30.23 2.77 31.68
C PRO A 144 -30.73 4.21 31.77
N ARG A 145 -31.39 4.69 30.72
CA ARG A 145 -32.15 5.96 30.68
C ARG A 145 -33.47 5.75 30.00
N HIS A 146 -34.51 6.35 30.55
CA HIS A 146 -35.87 6.31 30.05
C HIS A 146 -36.13 7.45 29.08
N PHE A 147 -36.79 7.17 27.96
CA PHE A 147 -37.14 8.18 26.96
C PHE A 147 -38.55 7.97 26.46
N THR A 148 -39.25 9.04 26.22
CA THR A 148 -40.47 9.07 25.44
C THR A 148 -40.11 9.07 23.93
N GLN A 149 -41.03 8.60 23.07
CA GLN A 149 -40.86 8.70 21.64
C GLN A 149 -40.67 10.15 21.19
N GLU A 150 -41.37 11.08 21.77
CA GLU A 150 -41.26 12.52 21.44
C GLU A 150 -39.88 13.08 21.72
N GLU A 151 -39.26 12.71 22.84
CA GLU A 151 -37.90 13.13 23.20
C GLU A 151 -36.88 12.55 22.22
N LEU A 152 -36.98 11.26 21.86
CA LEU A 152 -36.11 10.59 20.92
C LEU A 152 -36.25 11.17 19.51
N ASP A 153 -37.49 11.42 19.06
CA ASP A 153 -37.78 12.01 17.75
C ASP A 153 -37.25 13.46 17.68
N ALA A 154 -37.43 14.26 18.71
CA ALA A 154 -36.88 15.63 18.77
C ALA A 154 -35.35 15.64 18.75
N PHE A 155 -34.70 14.71 19.46
CA PHE A 155 -33.27 14.56 19.46
C PHE A 155 -32.76 14.17 18.08
N PHE A 156 -33.33 13.14 17.47
CA PHE A 156 -32.94 12.67 16.14
C PHE A 156 -33.13 13.75 15.08
N GLU A 157 -34.28 14.41 15.06
CA GLU A 157 -34.52 15.53 14.13
C GLU A 157 -33.55 16.69 14.37
N GLY A 158 -33.19 16.96 15.62
CA GLY A 158 -32.17 17.94 15.99
C GLY A 158 -30.79 17.65 15.40
N LEU A 159 -30.37 16.38 15.39
CA LEU A 159 -29.14 15.96 14.74
C LEU A 159 -29.23 16.16 13.21
N LEU A 160 -30.32 15.75 12.58
CA LEU A 160 -30.51 15.92 11.14
C LEU A 160 -30.50 17.41 10.73
N ARG A 161 -31.12 18.31 11.51
CA ARG A 161 -31.04 19.76 11.27
C ARG A 161 -29.62 20.31 11.41
N GLN A 162 -28.84 19.82 12.35
CA GLN A 162 -27.44 20.21 12.48
C GLN A 162 -26.58 19.72 11.30
N TYR A 163 -26.91 18.56 10.73
CA TYR A 163 -26.20 18.01 9.57
C TYR A 163 -26.69 18.60 8.23
N ALA A 164 -27.93 19.07 8.13
CA ALA A 164 -28.54 19.57 6.89
C ALA A 164 -27.69 20.62 6.11
N PRO A 165 -27.01 21.59 6.77
CA PRO A 165 -26.12 22.51 6.05
C PRO A 165 -24.95 21.80 5.34
N TRP A 166 -24.40 20.76 5.94
CA TRP A 166 -23.32 19.94 5.36
C TRP A 166 -23.84 19.10 4.19
N ALA A 167 -24.98 18.46 4.37
CA ALA A 167 -25.67 17.71 3.33
C ALA A 167 -25.99 18.59 2.12
N ARG A 168 -26.56 19.78 2.33
CA ARG A 168 -26.87 20.74 1.26
C ARG A 168 -25.62 21.16 0.50
N ARG A 169 -24.54 21.49 1.23
CA ARG A 169 -23.23 21.81 0.62
C ARG A 169 -22.74 20.69 -0.30
N GLN A 170 -22.86 19.42 0.12
CA GLN A 170 -22.44 18.27 -0.66
C GLN A 170 -23.34 18.05 -1.89
N LEU A 171 -24.68 18.13 -1.75
CA LEU A 171 -25.62 17.99 -2.85
C LEU A 171 -25.44 19.09 -3.92
N ASP A 172 -25.24 20.34 -3.49
CA ASP A 172 -24.93 21.45 -4.38
C ASP A 172 -23.60 21.24 -5.10
N TRP A 173 -22.59 20.73 -4.37
CA TRP A 173 -21.31 20.39 -4.94
C TRP A 173 -21.43 19.28 -5.97
N ASP A 174 -22.12 18.18 -5.68
CA ASP A 174 -22.29 17.03 -6.56
C ASP A 174 -23.00 17.42 -7.86
N THR A 175 -24.01 18.31 -7.76
CA THR A 175 -24.70 18.86 -8.96
C THR A 175 -23.76 19.67 -9.83
N ARG A 176 -22.99 20.59 -9.23
CA ARG A 176 -21.99 21.41 -9.95
C ARG A 176 -20.87 20.56 -10.52
N ARG A 177 -20.36 19.58 -9.75
CA ARG A 177 -19.34 18.63 -10.18
C ARG A 177 -19.79 17.85 -11.41
N ALA A 178 -20.96 17.22 -11.36
CA ALA A 178 -21.49 16.45 -12.47
C ALA A 178 -21.62 17.31 -13.75
N ALA A 179 -22.19 18.49 -13.65
CA ALA A 179 -22.33 19.40 -14.78
C ALA A 179 -20.97 19.81 -15.36
N SER A 180 -20.01 20.19 -14.51
CA SER A 180 -18.69 20.64 -14.95
C SER A 180 -17.84 19.53 -15.53
N LEU A 181 -17.90 18.30 -14.95
CA LEU A 181 -17.21 17.13 -15.49
C LEU A 181 -17.79 16.69 -16.83
N ASN A 182 -19.12 16.79 -17.02
CA ASN A 182 -19.75 16.54 -18.32
C ASN A 182 -19.33 17.56 -19.39
N ALA A 183 -19.07 18.80 -19.02
CA ALA A 183 -18.59 19.83 -19.92
C ALA A 183 -17.07 19.76 -20.17
N LEU A 184 -16.31 19.03 -19.34
CA LEU A 184 -14.84 18.96 -19.37
C LEU A 184 -14.34 18.50 -20.74
N ARG A 185 -13.38 19.22 -21.30
CA ARG A 185 -12.68 18.90 -22.55
C ARG A 185 -11.24 18.50 -22.27
N PHE A 186 -10.66 17.76 -23.21
CA PHE A 186 -9.25 17.40 -23.12
C PHE A 186 -8.39 18.68 -23.15
N PRO A 187 -7.39 18.84 -22.24
CA PRO A 187 -6.73 20.13 -22.00
C PRO A 187 -5.64 20.48 -23.03
N PHE A 188 -5.47 19.65 -24.06
CA PHE A 188 -4.53 19.89 -25.14
C PHE A 188 -5.26 19.94 -26.48
N GLU A 189 -4.72 20.67 -27.46
CA GLU A 189 -5.31 20.79 -28.78
C GLU A 189 -5.37 19.45 -29.52
N THR A 190 -4.36 18.60 -29.35
CA THR A 190 -4.26 17.29 -30.01
C THR A 190 -3.86 16.21 -29.04
N TYR A 191 -4.32 14.99 -29.30
CA TYR A 191 -3.87 13.80 -28.62
C TYR A 191 -2.53 13.33 -29.18
N ARG A 192 -1.62 12.91 -28.32
CA ARG A 192 -0.42 12.17 -28.72
C ARG A 192 -0.80 10.80 -29.32
N PRO A 193 0.03 10.20 -30.21
CA PRO A 193 -0.21 8.84 -30.69
C PRO A 193 -0.46 7.86 -29.51
N GLY A 194 -1.50 7.04 -29.65
CA GLY A 194 -1.92 6.09 -28.59
C GLY A 194 -2.67 6.68 -27.38
N GLN A 195 -2.56 7.97 -27.12
CA GLN A 195 -3.16 8.62 -25.95
C GLN A 195 -4.70 8.52 -25.93
N ARG A 196 -5.34 8.76 -27.09
CA ARG A 196 -6.79 8.64 -27.23
C ARG A 196 -7.27 7.20 -27.05
N ALA A 197 -6.48 6.22 -27.50
CA ALA A 197 -6.79 4.80 -27.33
C ALA A 197 -6.78 4.41 -25.84
N LEU A 198 -5.75 4.84 -25.10
CA LEU A 198 -5.67 4.63 -23.65
C LEU A 198 -6.86 5.24 -22.92
N ALA A 199 -7.15 6.50 -23.20
CA ALA A 199 -8.29 7.20 -22.61
C ALA A 199 -9.61 6.49 -22.89
N GLY A 200 -9.82 6.00 -24.13
CA GLY A 200 -11.00 5.24 -24.51
C GLY A 200 -11.13 3.89 -23.79
N GLU A 201 -10.03 3.17 -23.55
CA GLU A 201 -10.06 1.90 -22.79
C GLU A 201 -10.42 2.15 -21.33
N ILE A 202 -9.83 3.17 -20.69
CA ILE A 202 -10.12 3.52 -19.30
C ILE A 202 -11.58 3.97 -19.14
N TYR A 203 -12.06 4.84 -20.03
CA TYR A 203 -13.45 5.26 -20.03
C TYR A 203 -14.42 4.07 -20.15
N ARG A 204 -14.15 3.14 -21.08
CA ARG A 204 -14.98 1.93 -21.24
C ARG A 204 -14.96 1.07 -19.98
N ALA A 205 -13.81 0.92 -19.32
CA ALA A 205 -13.70 0.18 -18.06
C ALA A 205 -14.55 0.83 -16.96
N CYS A 206 -14.46 2.15 -16.78
CA CYS A 206 -15.28 2.88 -15.81
C CYS A 206 -16.77 2.72 -16.08
N LYS A 207 -17.20 2.83 -17.35
CA LYS A 207 -18.60 2.71 -17.77
C LYS A 207 -19.14 1.29 -17.64
N ALA A 208 -18.34 0.28 -17.99
CA ALA A 208 -18.73 -1.13 -17.91
C ALA A 208 -18.77 -1.67 -16.49
N GLY A 209 -18.16 -0.97 -15.52
CA GLY A 209 -18.07 -1.39 -14.13
C GLY A 209 -19.41 -1.51 -13.41
N GLY A 210 -19.44 -2.34 -12.36
CA GLY A 210 -20.60 -2.63 -11.53
C GLY A 210 -20.21 -3.58 -10.42
N LYS A 211 -21.14 -4.39 -9.86
CA LYS A 211 -20.81 -5.41 -8.85
C LYS A 211 -19.74 -6.36 -9.36
N GLY A 212 -18.66 -6.54 -8.59
CA GLY A 212 -17.47 -7.31 -8.97
C GLY A 212 -16.41 -6.53 -9.74
N GLY A 213 -16.70 -5.29 -10.15
CA GLY A 213 -15.76 -4.33 -10.74
C GLY A 213 -15.17 -4.73 -12.10
N ALA A 214 -15.01 -3.77 -13.02
CA ALA A 214 -14.25 -3.99 -14.24
C ALA A 214 -12.74 -3.93 -13.93
N ARG A 215 -11.94 -4.80 -14.56
CA ARG A 215 -10.47 -4.81 -14.44
C ARG A 215 -9.84 -4.57 -15.79
N LEU A 216 -8.93 -3.61 -15.86
CA LEU A 216 -8.21 -3.25 -17.07
C LEU A 216 -6.71 -3.15 -16.81
N PHE A 217 -5.91 -3.89 -17.57
CA PHE A 217 -4.46 -3.76 -17.57
C PHE A 217 -4.00 -3.05 -18.83
N CYS A 218 -3.28 -1.93 -18.68
CA CYS A 218 -2.78 -1.15 -19.79
C CYS A 218 -1.25 -1.06 -19.77
N GLN A 219 -0.59 -1.71 -20.71
CA GLN A 219 0.80 -1.39 -21.00
C GLN A 219 0.83 -0.15 -21.89
N ALA A 220 1.26 0.96 -21.32
CA ALA A 220 1.31 2.26 -21.98
C ALA A 220 2.75 2.80 -21.94
N PRO A 221 3.47 2.85 -23.04
CA PRO A 221 4.86 3.30 -23.11
C PRO A 221 5.07 4.68 -22.50
N THR A 222 6.33 5.00 -22.17
CA THR A 222 6.72 6.35 -21.71
C THR A 222 6.38 7.38 -22.79
N GLY A 223 6.14 8.63 -22.40
CA GLY A 223 5.86 9.72 -23.34
C GLY A 223 4.41 9.81 -23.86
N ILE A 224 3.59 8.77 -23.70
CA ILE A 224 2.19 8.76 -24.15
C ILE A 224 1.29 9.72 -23.35
N GLY A 225 1.75 10.20 -22.19
CA GLY A 225 0.93 11.03 -21.29
C GLY A 225 -0.07 10.22 -20.47
N LYS A 226 0.38 9.12 -19.87
CA LYS A 226 -0.43 8.15 -19.06
C LYS A 226 -1.36 8.82 -18.06
N THR A 227 -0.81 9.71 -17.24
CA THR A 227 -1.53 10.34 -16.13
C THR A 227 -2.78 11.11 -16.62
N MET A 228 -2.61 11.98 -17.61
CA MET A 228 -3.73 12.72 -18.19
C MET A 228 -4.71 11.79 -18.92
N SER A 229 -4.19 10.78 -19.63
CA SER A 229 -5.02 9.78 -20.34
C SER A 229 -5.79 8.85 -19.40
N ALA A 230 -5.42 8.78 -18.12
CA ALA A 230 -6.13 8.05 -17.10
C ALA A 230 -7.14 8.95 -16.35
N LEU A 231 -6.69 10.11 -15.88
CA LEU A 231 -7.53 11.02 -15.08
C LEU A 231 -8.69 11.60 -15.90
N PHE A 232 -8.42 12.14 -17.08
CA PHE A 232 -9.45 12.79 -17.90
C PHE A 232 -10.65 11.89 -18.20
N PRO A 233 -10.48 10.66 -18.75
CA PRO A 233 -11.63 9.79 -19.06
C PRO A 233 -12.34 9.26 -17.80
N ALA A 234 -11.65 9.04 -16.70
CA ALA A 234 -12.26 8.64 -15.44
C ALA A 234 -13.14 9.75 -14.86
N LEU A 235 -12.67 11.00 -14.90
CA LEU A 235 -13.45 12.18 -14.52
C LEU A 235 -14.67 12.39 -15.42
N LYS A 236 -14.54 12.16 -16.73
CA LYS A 236 -15.69 12.17 -17.66
C LYS A 236 -16.73 11.12 -17.28
N ALA A 237 -16.28 9.88 -16.99
CA ALA A 237 -17.17 8.80 -16.55
C ALA A 237 -17.89 9.16 -15.24
N MET A 238 -17.20 9.79 -14.28
CA MET A 238 -17.81 10.29 -13.04
C MET A 238 -18.90 11.34 -13.33
N GLY A 239 -18.64 12.27 -14.26
CA GLY A 239 -19.64 13.27 -14.68
C GLY A 239 -20.91 12.65 -15.23
N GLU A 240 -20.81 11.50 -15.87
CA GLU A 240 -21.93 10.72 -16.42
C GLU A 240 -22.58 9.76 -15.41
N GLY A 241 -22.15 9.80 -14.12
CA GLY A 241 -22.69 8.94 -13.06
C GLY A 241 -22.05 7.54 -13.02
N HIS A 242 -20.88 7.36 -13.61
CA HIS A 242 -20.14 6.10 -13.59
C HIS A 242 -18.98 6.14 -12.60
N GLY A 243 -19.28 6.46 -11.35
CA GLY A 243 -18.37 6.53 -10.24
C GLY A 243 -18.60 7.76 -9.35
N GLU A 244 -18.50 7.57 -8.04
CA GLU A 244 -18.69 8.64 -7.04
C GLU A 244 -17.36 9.28 -6.64
N LYS A 245 -16.31 8.49 -6.53
CA LYS A 245 -14.99 8.92 -6.06
C LYS A 245 -13.88 8.21 -6.83
N LEU A 246 -12.80 8.93 -7.09
CA LEU A 246 -11.65 8.43 -7.81
C LEU A 246 -10.44 8.35 -6.88
N PHE A 247 -9.79 7.19 -6.80
CA PHE A 247 -8.54 6.96 -6.10
C PHE A 247 -7.42 6.80 -7.12
N TYR A 248 -6.49 7.75 -7.14
CA TYR A 248 -5.25 7.67 -7.94
C TYR A 248 -4.11 7.20 -7.05
N LEU A 249 -3.70 5.96 -7.22
CA LEU A 249 -2.76 5.30 -6.32
C LEU A 249 -1.45 4.96 -7.03
N THR A 250 -0.34 5.24 -6.35
CA THR A 250 1.00 5.02 -6.90
C THR A 250 2.03 4.79 -5.79
N ALA A 251 3.12 4.10 -6.11
CA ALA A 251 4.18 3.78 -5.14
C ALA A 251 5.13 4.94 -4.84
N ARG A 252 5.01 6.11 -5.50
CA ARG A 252 6.05 7.16 -5.48
C ARG A 252 5.50 8.57 -5.41
N ASN A 253 6.17 9.42 -4.64
CA ASN A 253 5.83 10.85 -4.52
C ASN A 253 5.94 11.60 -5.87
N THR A 254 6.91 11.24 -6.73
CA THR A 254 7.09 11.89 -8.05
C THR A 254 5.90 11.64 -9.01
N THR A 255 5.28 10.47 -8.92
CA THR A 255 4.07 10.15 -9.70
C THR A 255 2.82 10.73 -9.06
N GLN A 256 2.79 10.94 -7.75
CA GLN A 256 1.73 11.74 -7.10
C GLN A 256 1.76 13.18 -7.60
N ALA A 257 2.93 13.82 -7.62
CA ALA A 257 3.09 15.18 -8.16
C ALA A 257 2.64 15.28 -9.63
N ALA A 258 2.91 14.26 -10.45
CA ALA A 258 2.43 14.23 -11.84
C ALA A 258 0.89 14.19 -11.95
N ALA A 259 0.21 13.53 -11.00
CA ALA A 259 -1.25 13.54 -10.93
C ALA A 259 -1.78 14.92 -10.48
N GLU A 260 -1.14 15.54 -9.49
CA GLU A 260 -1.46 16.92 -9.05
C GLU A 260 -1.31 17.91 -10.20
N ASP A 261 -0.20 17.86 -10.95
CA ASP A 261 0.05 18.69 -12.13
C ASP A 261 -1.01 18.46 -13.22
N ALA A 262 -1.41 17.21 -13.45
CA ALA A 262 -2.46 16.91 -14.42
C ALA A 262 -3.81 17.51 -14.00
N LEU A 263 -4.20 17.41 -12.74
CA LEU A 263 -5.40 18.04 -12.21
C LEU A 263 -5.32 19.57 -12.24
N ALA A 264 -4.17 20.15 -11.94
CA ALA A 264 -3.95 21.59 -12.05
C ALA A 264 -4.11 22.09 -13.49
N ARG A 265 -3.60 21.34 -14.48
CA ARG A 265 -3.81 21.66 -15.91
C ARG A 265 -5.27 21.57 -16.33
N LEU A 266 -6.02 20.57 -15.85
CA LEU A 266 -7.46 20.47 -16.10
C LEU A 266 -8.22 21.68 -15.55
N ARG A 267 -7.90 22.12 -14.31
CA ARG A 267 -8.50 23.31 -13.71
C ARG A 267 -8.15 24.58 -14.49
N ALA A 268 -6.89 24.72 -14.91
CA ALA A 268 -6.44 25.87 -15.71
C ALA A 268 -7.13 25.95 -17.07
N SER A 269 -7.41 24.80 -17.71
CA SER A 269 -8.11 24.73 -19.01
C SER A 269 -9.62 24.87 -18.90
N ALA A 270 -10.20 24.68 -17.71
CA ALA A 270 -11.63 24.75 -17.45
C ALA A 270 -11.89 25.47 -16.11
N PRO A 271 -11.89 26.81 -16.07
CA PRO A 271 -12.07 27.59 -14.83
C PRO A 271 -13.36 27.26 -14.04
N GLU A 272 -14.40 26.80 -14.75
CA GLU A 272 -15.68 26.40 -14.15
C GLU A 272 -15.66 24.97 -13.57
N LEU A 273 -14.51 24.27 -13.61
CA LEU A 273 -14.40 22.90 -13.15
C LEU A 273 -14.55 22.81 -11.63
N ALA A 274 -15.68 22.28 -11.19
CA ALA A 274 -15.93 21.94 -9.80
C ALA A 274 -15.31 20.56 -9.51
N LEU A 275 -14.12 20.56 -8.95
CA LEU A 275 -13.37 19.33 -8.63
C LEU A 275 -12.54 19.53 -7.37
N ARG A 276 -12.79 18.72 -6.35
CA ARG A 276 -11.98 18.68 -5.11
C ARG A 276 -11.02 17.49 -5.17
N SER A 277 -9.75 17.72 -4.89
CA SER A 277 -8.73 16.68 -4.79
C SER A 277 -7.89 16.85 -3.56
N VAL A 278 -7.57 15.73 -2.89
CA VAL A 278 -6.65 15.68 -1.76
C VAL A 278 -5.51 14.72 -2.03
N THR A 279 -4.29 15.12 -1.65
CA THR A 279 -3.12 14.25 -1.67
C THR A 279 -2.78 13.80 -0.27
N LEU A 280 -2.96 12.50 0.00
CA LEU A 280 -2.64 11.90 1.28
C LEU A 280 -1.14 11.63 1.37
N THR A 281 -0.51 12.19 2.39
CA THR A 281 0.92 12.04 2.67
C THR A 281 1.10 11.20 3.93
N ALA A 282 2.11 10.33 3.96
CA ALA A 282 2.43 9.52 5.14
C ALA A 282 2.63 10.39 6.39
N LYS A 283 2.21 9.88 7.55
CA LYS A 283 2.19 10.59 8.84
C LYS A 283 3.54 11.20 9.19
N GLU A 284 4.63 10.45 8.97
CA GLU A 284 6.01 10.89 9.22
C GLU A 284 6.40 12.13 8.40
N LYS A 285 5.81 12.29 7.21
CA LYS A 285 6.08 13.46 6.34
C LYS A 285 5.12 14.62 6.58
N ALA A 286 3.87 14.31 6.93
CA ALA A 286 2.83 15.32 7.16
C ALA A 286 2.93 15.99 8.55
N CYS A 287 3.49 15.30 9.54
CA CYS A 287 3.53 15.72 10.93
C CYS A 287 4.25 17.07 11.14
N LEU A 288 3.61 17.98 11.87
CA LEU A 288 4.15 19.27 12.29
C LEU A 288 4.74 19.26 13.70
N CYS A 289 4.49 18.21 14.49
CA CYS A 289 5.00 18.05 15.85
C CYS A 289 5.80 16.77 15.95
N ARG A 290 7.07 16.89 16.34
CA ARG A 290 7.99 15.77 16.45
C ARG A 290 8.61 15.73 17.83
N ASP A 291 8.90 14.51 18.31
CA ASP A 291 9.69 14.30 19.52
C ASP A 291 11.19 14.64 19.29
N THR A 292 11.99 14.43 20.33
CA THR A 292 13.44 14.68 20.30
C THR A 292 14.21 13.77 19.35
N GLU A 293 13.63 12.64 18.96
CA GLU A 293 14.19 11.68 18.01
C GLU A 293 13.69 11.90 16.57
N GLY A 294 12.79 12.87 16.37
CA GLY A 294 12.23 13.23 15.07
C GLY A 294 11.01 12.43 14.65
N HIS A 295 10.42 11.64 15.54
CA HIS A 295 9.21 10.87 15.27
C HIS A 295 7.93 11.67 15.58
N PRO A 296 6.78 11.35 14.94
CA PRO A 296 5.50 11.96 15.28
C PRO A 296 5.07 11.66 16.72
N ALA A 297 4.91 12.71 17.54
CA ALA A 297 4.43 12.59 18.92
C ALA A 297 2.94 12.94 18.98
N CYS A 298 2.05 11.93 18.88
CA CYS A 298 0.59 12.15 18.80
C CYS A 298 -0.09 11.96 20.16
N LEU A 299 0.42 12.63 21.19
CA LEU A 299 -0.14 12.67 22.53
C LEU A 299 -0.74 14.04 22.78
N PRO A 300 -1.95 14.14 23.35
CA PRO A 300 -2.61 15.44 23.61
C PRO A 300 -1.75 16.41 24.43
N GLU A 301 -0.97 15.87 25.35
CA GLU A 301 -0.09 16.64 26.25
C GLU A 301 1.13 17.22 25.52
N LEU A 302 1.57 16.56 24.44
CA LEU A 302 2.80 16.92 23.71
C LEU A 302 2.51 17.61 22.38
N CYS A 303 1.39 17.29 21.75
CA CYS A 303 1.07 17.77 20.40
C CYS A 303 -0.11 18.74 20.39
N PRO A 304 0.10 20.05 20.14
CA PRO A 304 -0.98 21.04 20.11
C PRO A 304 -1.97 20.81 18.96
N TYR A 305 -1.58 20.05 17.92
CA TYR A 305 -2.42 19.70 16.78
C TYR A 305 -3.29 18.46 17.05
N ALA A 306 -2.90 17.62 18.01
CA ALA A 306 -3.69 16.48 18.47
C ALA A 306 -4.68 16.89 19.56
N ASN A 307 -4.27 17.78 20.46
CA ASN A 307 -5.10 18.28 21.56
C ASN A 307 -6.32 19.03 21.02
N GLY A 308 -7.53 18.61 21.40
CA GLY A 308 -8.79 19.21 20.96
C GLY A 308 -9.00 19.20 19.44
N TYR A 309 -8.47 18.22 18.74
CA TYR A 309 -8.55 18.10 17.27
C TYR A 309 -10.00 18.10 16.77
N TYR A 310 -10.85 17.25 17.35
CA TYR A 310 -12.24 17.10 16.91
C TYR A 310 -13.09 18.33 17.18
N ASP A 311 -12.75 19.13 18.19
CA ASP A 311 -13.44 20.39 18.51
C ASP A 311 -13.24 21.45 17.42
N ARG A 312 -12.11 21.41 16.73
CA ARG A 312 -11.70 22.38 15.70
C ARG A 312 -11.87 21.87 14.26
N LEU A 313 -12.04 20.55 14.08
CA LEU A 313 -12.10 19.89 12.78
C LEU A 313 -13.15 20.49 11.85
N LYS A 314 -14.39 20.64 12.31
CA LYS A 314 -15.51 21.17 11.49
C LYS A 314 -15.24 22.58 10.98
N THR A 315 -14.60 23.42 11.79
CA THR A 315 -14.21 24.79 11.40
C THR A 315 -13.12 24.77 10.33
N ALA A 316 -12.11 23.88 10.48
CA ALA A 316 -11.04 23.72 9.50
C ALA A 316 -11.58 23.17 8.16
N LEU A 317 -12.44 22.14 8.22
CA LEU A 317 -13.11 21.58 7.03
C LEU A 317 -13.95 22.63 6.30
N SER A 318 -14.77 23.39 7.01
CA SER A 318 -15.59 24.46 6.40
C SER A 318 -14.72 25.48 5.68
N ALA A 319 -13.63 25.93 6.30
CA ALA A 319 -12.72 26.90 5.71
C ALA A 319 -12.07 26.37 4.42
N LEU A 320 -11.70 25.08 4.36
CA LEU A 320 -11.15 24.45 3.16
C LEU A 320 -12.21 24.32 2.05
N LEU A 321 -13.39 23.85 2.41
CA LEU A 321 -14.47 23.59 1.45
C LEU A 321 -15.05 24.90 0.86
N ASP A 322 -15.04 25.99 1.61
CA ASP A 322 -15.49 27.30 1.19
C ASP A 322 -14.39 28.12 0.48
N GLY A 323 -13.12 27.74 0.64
CA GLY A 323 -11.95 28.48 0.15
C GLY A 323 -11.72 28.44 -1.36
N GLY A 324 -12.51 27.69 -2.12
CA GLY A 324 -12.62 27.75 -3.60
C GLY A 324 -11.47 27.10 -4.39
N SER A 325 -10.33 26.72 -3.80
CA SER A 325 -9.18 26.16 -4.55
C SER A 325 -9.43 24.77 -5.10
N GLY A 326 -10.21 23.95 -4.40
CA GLY A 326 -10.47 22.55 -4.73
C GLY A 326 -9.24 21.63 -4.80
N CYS A 327 -8.05 22.15 -4.45
CA CYS A 327 -6.78 21.43 -4.44
C CYS A 327 -6.19 21.44 -3.03
N PHE A 328 -6.09 20.26 -2.43
CA PHE A 328 -5.65 20.10 -1.05
C PHE A 328 -4.40 19.22 -1.00
N ASP A 329 -3.27 19.82 -1.37
CA ASP A 329 -1.96 19.20 -1.30
C ASP A 329 -1.39 19.26 0.13
N ARG A 330 -0.19 18.71 0.29
CA ARG A 330 0.54 18.71 1.57
C ARG A 330 0.75 20.13 2.14
N THR A 331 0.99 21.13 1.29
CA THR A 331 1.25 22.51 1.68
C THR A 331 0.00 23.13 2.26
N VAL A 332 -1.13 23.03 1.55
CA VAL A 332 -2.44 23.52 1.97
C VAL A 332 -2.88 22.88 3.29
N LEU A 333 -2.70 21.57 3.44
CA LEU A 333 -3.03 20.85 4.67
C LEU A 333 -2.15 21.31 5.84
N ALA A 334 -0.85 21.51 5.62
CA ALA A 334 0.07 22.00 6.65
C ALA A 334 -0.23 23.44 7.08
N GLU A 335 -0.55 24.34 6.15
CA GLU A 335 -0.95 25.72 6.43
C GLU A 335 -2.27 25.76 7.21
N THR A 336 -3.25 24.97 6.79
CA THR A 336 -4.53 24.84 7.50
C THR A 336 -4.33 24.27 8.89
N GLY A 337 -3.48 23.26 9.01
CA GLY A 337 -3.10 22.66 10.29
C GLY A 337 -2.53 23.68 11.27
N ARG A 338 -1.61 24.55 10.80
CA ARG A 338 -1.07 25.66 11.64
C ARG A 338 -2.13 26.69 12.00
N LYS A 339 -2.98 27.07 11.05
CA LYS A 339 -4.00 28.11 11.24
C LYS A 339 -5.07 27.71 12.25
N PHE A 340 -5.53 26.45 12.20
CA PHE A 340 -6.62 25.97 13.05
C PHE A 340 -6.14 25.05 14.19
N SER A 341 -4.84 24.84 14.34
CA SER A 341 -4.24 23.92 15.31
C SER A 341 -4.80 22.49 15.19
N VAL A 342 -4.92 21.96 13.97
CA VAL A 342 -5.38 20.60 13.67
C VAL A 342 -4.28 19.80 13.00
N CYS A 343 -4.23 18.48 13.26
CA CYS A 343 -3.23 17.59 12.67
C CYS A 343 -3.40 17.51 11.14
N PRO A 344 -2.40 17.88 10.31
CA PRO A 344 -2.55 17.88 8.86
C PRO A 344 -2.76 16.47 8.27
N PHE A 345 -2.21 15.43 8.92
CA PHE A 345 -2.39 14.04 8.50
C PHE A 345 -3.85 13.61 8.66
N GLU A 346 -4.40 13.76 9.86
CA GLU A 346 -5.80 13.40 10.14
C GLU A 346 -6.78 14.30 9.37
N LEU A 347 -6.47 15.60 9.25
CA LEU A 347 -7.26 16.53 8.44
C LEU A 347 -7.34 16.08 6.97
N GLY A 348 -6.24 15.58 6.41
CA GLY A 348 -6.23 15.03 5.06
C GLY A 348 -7.13 13.80 4.93
N LEU A 349 -7.12 12.92 5.95
CA LEU A 349 -7.99 11.74 5.99
C LEU A 349 -9.46 12.13 6.10
N ASP A 350 -9.84 13.05 7.00
CA ASP A 350 -11.22 13.50 7.17
C ASP A 350 -11.72 14.30 5.96
N LEU A 351 -10.87 15.15 5.38
CA LEU A 351 -11.19 15.90 4.17
C LEU A 351 -11.40 15.00 2.95
N SER A 352 -10.76 13.81 2.92
CA SER A 352 -10.90 12.86 1.80
C SER A 352 -12.34 12.40 1.58
N GLU A 353 -13.18 12.44 2.60
CA GLU A 353 -14.62 12.13 2.48
C GLU A 353 -15.36 13.17 1.64
N TRP A 354 -14.91 14.42 1.64
CA TRP A 354 -15.49 15.56 0.93
C TRP A 354 -14.85 15.81 -0.44
N CYS A 355 -13.85 15.00 -0.82
CA CYS A 355 -13.12 15.15 -2.08
C CYS A 355 -13.57 14.13 -3.13
N ASP A 356 -13.52 14.56 -4.39
CA ASP A 356 -13.86 13.73 -5.56
C ASP A 356 -12.69 12.84 -5.98
N VAL A 357 -11.46 13.33 -5.79
CA VAL A 357 -10.22 12.63 -6.13
C VAL A 357 -9.32 12.51 -4.91
N VAL A 358 -8.90 11.30 -4.60
CA VAL A 358 -7.91 11.01 -3.57
C VAL A 358 -6.64 10.48 -4.22
N ILE A 359 -5.54 11.22 -4.07
CA ILE A 359 -4.21 10.81 -4.54
C ILE A 359 -3.44 10.24 -3.35
N GLY A 360 -2.79 9.08 -3.50
CA GLY A 360 -2.06 8.47 -2.40
C GLY A 360 -1.17 7.30 -2.79
N ASP A 361 -0.58 6.67 -1.76
CA ASP A 361 0.19 5.44 -1.91
C ASP A 361 -0.72 4.22 -2.04
N TYR A 362 -0.21 3.13 -2.64
CA TYR A 362 -0.90 1.83 -2.72
C TYR A 362 -1.38 1.32 -1.36
N ASN A 363 -0.66 1.64 -0.27
CA ASN A 363 -0.99 1.20 1.08
C ASN A 363 -2.42 1.59 1.48
N TYR A 364 -2.90 2.73 1.02
CA TYR A 364 -4.25 3.19 1.35
C TYR A 364 -5.39 2.29 0.83
N LEU A 365 -5.11 1.43 -0.16
CA LEU A 365 -6.08 0.44 -0.65
C LEU A 365 -5.71 -0.99 -0.27
N PHE A 366 -4.42 -1.36 -0.38
CA PHE A 366 -4.00 -2.76 -0.36
C PHE A 366 -3.41 -3.21 0.98
N ASP A 367 -2.87 -2.30 1.82
CA ASP A 367 -2.25 -2.68 3.08
C ASP A 367 -3.33 -2.99 4.13
N PRO A 368 -3.35 -4.19 4.72
CA PRO A 368 -4.39 -4.58 5.67
C PRO A 368 -4.43 -3.76 6.96
N VAL A 369 -3.37 -3.02 7.27
CA VAL A 369 -3.25 -2.17 8.48
C VAL A 369 -3.58 -0.71 8.17
N VAL A 370 -3.08 -0.20 7.03
CA VAL A 370 -3.11 1.23 6.68
C VAL A 370 -4.29 1.60 5.78
N ARG A 371 -4.95 0.61 5.16
CA ARG A 371 -6.05 0.85 4.20
C ARG A 371 -7.12 1.78 4.78
N LEU A 372 -7.69 2.62 3.94
CA LEU A 372 -8.73 3.58 4.32
C LEU A 372 -10.06 2.85 4.59
N ARG A 373 -10.21 2.32 5.82
CA ARG A 373 -11.41 1.56 6.23
C ARG A 373 -12.70 2.35 6.01
N ARG A 374 -12.67 3.67 6.19
CA ARG A 374 -13.79 4.58 5.94
C ARG A 374 -14.40 4.47 4.53
N PHE A 375 -13.62 4.00 3.54
CA PHE A 375 -14.09 3.76 2.18
C PHE A 375 -14.19 2.27 1.83
N PHE A 376 -13.33 1.42 2.39
CA PHE A 376 -13.10 0.08 1.86
C PHE A 376 -13.58 -1.05 2.78
N ASP A 377 -14.25 -0.75 3.91
CA ASP A 377 -14.94 -1.76 4.72
C ASP A 377 -16.29 -2.19 4.08
N ALA A 378 -16.81 -1.38 3.17
CA ALA A 378 -17.93 -1.70 2.30
C ALA A 378 -17.58 -1.46 0.83
N SER A 379 -18.31 -2.11 -0.07
CA SER A 379 -18.19 -1.82 -1.51
C SER A 379 -18.83 -0.48 -1.85
N GLY A 380 -18.21 0.27 -2.75
CA GLY A 380 -18.71 1.57 -3.20
C GLY A 380 -18.52 1.79 -4.71
N ASP A 381 -19.03 2.88 -5.21
CA ASP A 381 -18.92 3.24 -6.64
C ASP A 381 -17.56 3.92 -6.93
N TRP A 382 -16.47 3.26 -6.46
CA TRP A 382 -15.10 3.76 -6.50
C TRP A 382 -14.42 3.45 -7.82
N LEU A 383 -13.69 4.43 -8.38
CA LEU A 383 -12.81 4.25 -9.53
C LEU A 383 -11.35 4.19 -9.03
N PHE A 384 -10.63 3.12 -9.36
CA PHE A 384 -9.23 2.95 -9.01
C PHE A 384 -8.35 3.16 -10.24
N LEU A 385 -7.43 4.12 -10.17
CA LEU A 385 -6.35 4.33 -11.13
C LEU A 385 -5.03 3.98 -10.46
N ILE A 386 -4.46 2.84 -10.86
CA ILE A 386 -3.23 2.28 -10.26
C ILE A 386 -2.07 2.55 -11.23
N ASP A 387 -1.30 3.59 -10.95
CA ASP A 387 -0.14 3.97 -11.77
C ASP A 387 1.12 3.21 -11.35
N GLU A 388 2.01 2.97 -12.30
CA GLU A 388 3.23 2.16 -12.15
C GLU A 388 2.93 0.78 -11.53
N ALA A 389 1.84 0.16 -11.99
CA ALA A 389 1.27 -1.09 -11.44
C ALA A 389 2.25 -2.28 -11.49
N HIS A 390 3.34 -2.18 -12.23
CA HIS A 390 4.41 -3.18 -12.24
C HIS A 390 5.10 -3.35 -10.88
N ASN A 391 5.01 -2.35 -9.99
CA ASN A 391 5.54 -2.41 -8.63
C ASN A 391 4.59 -3.09 -7.63
N LEU A 392 3.30 -3.20 -7.98
CA LEU A 392 2.28 -3.68 -7.06
C LEU A 392 2.49 -5.14 -6.59
N PRO A 393 2.96 -6.10 -7.41
CA PRO A 393 3.18 -7.48 -6.95
C PRO A 393 4.12 -7.58 -5.74
N ASP A 394 5.29 -6.94 -5.82
CA ASP A 394 6.28 -7.00 -4.74
C ASP A 394 5.84 -6.16 -3.53
N ARG A 395 5.18 -5.02 -3.76
CA ARG A 395 4.61 -4.19 -2.70
C ARG A 395 3.50 -4.93 -1.96
N ALA A 396 2.59 -5.61 -2.67
CA ALA A 396 1.53 -6.38 -2.06
C ALA A 396 2.09 -7.55 -1.23
N ARG A 397 3.06 -8.32 -1.76
CA ARG A 397 3.76 -9.34 -0.95
C ARG A 397 4.33 -8.76 0.35
N ALA A 398 4.97 -7.60 0.27
CA ALA A 398 5.54 -6.95 1.45
C ALA A 398 4.46 -6.50 2.45
N MET A 399 3.32 -5.95 2.01
CA MET A 399 2.22 -5.50 2.86
C MET A 399 1.56 -6.62 3.66
N TYR A 400 1.49 -7.83 3.07
CA TYR A 400 0.90 -9.00 3.72
C TYR A 400 1.92 -9.85 4.48
N SER A 401 3.22 -9.55 4.37
CA SER A 401 4.30 -10.23 5.10
C SER A 401 4.64 -9.51 6.40
N ALA A 402 5.12 -10.28 7.39
CA ALA A 402 5.60 -9.72 8.65
C ALA A 402 6.89 -10.41 9.10
N SER A 403 7.64 -9.74 9.97
CA SER A 403 8.87 -10.29 10.53
C SER A 403 9.03 -9.95 12.01
N PHE A 404 9.64 -10.88 12.75
CA PHE A 404 9.95 -10.71 14.16
C PHE A 404 11.34 -11.23 14.46
N SER A 405 12.19 -10.40 15.09
CA SER A 405 13.55 -10.79 15.48
C SER A 405 13.66 -11.05 16.97
N LYS A 406 14.39 -12.10 17.34
CA LYS A 406 14.79 -12.37 18.73
C LYS A 406 15.52 -11.18 19.38
N THR A 407 16.20 -10.35 18.60
CA THR A 407 16.91 -9.16 19.12
C THR A 407 15.98 -8.21 19.83
N SER A 408 14.73 -8.02 19.33
CA SER A 408 13.73 -7.16 19.97
C SER A 408 13.35 -7.62 21.38
N LEU A 409 13.27 -8.94 21.62
CA LEU A 409 13.08 -9.48 22.99
C LEU A 409 14.26 -9.17 23.91
N THR A 410 15.47 -9.22 23.37
CA THR A 410 16.70 -8.95 24.13
C THR A 410 16.82 -7.48 24.52
N GLU A 411 16.48 -6.58 23.60
CA GLU A 411 16.45 -5.13 23.81
C GLU A 411 15.40 -4.74 24.85
N ALA A 412 14.18 -5.24 24.73
CA ALA A 412 13.11 -5.03 25.70
C ALA A 412 13.47 -5.54 27.13
N LYS A 413 14.15 -6.68 27.21
CA LYS A 413 14.63 -7.19 28.51
C LYS A 413 15.69 -6.29 29.14
N ARG A 414 16.53 -5.66 28.33
CA ARG A 414 17.58 -4.73 28.82
C ARG A 414 16.96 -3.42 29.30
N SER A 415 16.00 -2.87 28.56
CA SER A 415 15.37 -1.59 28.91
C SER A 415 14.59 -1.64 30.22
N LEU A 416 14.04 -2.81 30.59
CA LEU A 416 13.26 -2.99 31.83
C LEU A 416 14.07 -3.01 33.12
N GLY A 417 15.41 -3.09 33.08
CA GLY A 417 16.25 -3.17 34.28
C GLY A 417 16.01 -4.43 35.13
N PRO A 418 16.56 -4.52 36.36
CA PRO A 418 16.39 -5.66 37.25
C PRO A 418 15.01 -5.69 37.92
N GLY A 419 14.53 -6.90 38.31
CA GLY A 419 13.24 -7.09 39.05
C GLY A 419 12.40 -8.25 38.50
N LYS A 420 11.27 -8.54 39.15
CA LYS A 420 10.29 -9.56 38.75
C LYS A 420 8.96 -8.88 38.39
N SER A 421 8.43 -9.18 37.23
CA SER A 421 7.07 -8.76 36.80
C SER A 421 6.46 -9.80 35.87
N ALA A 422 5.16 -9.73 35.63
CA ALA A 422 4.45 -10.56 34.65
C ALA A 422 5.09 -10.42 33.27
N LEU A 423 5.34 -9.20 32.84
CA LEU A 423 6.00 -8.89 31.57
C LEU A 423 7.39 -9.55 31.44
N LYS A 424 8.24 -9.45 32.46
CA LYS A 424 9.57 -10.10 32.43
C LYS A 424 9.48 -11.62 32.38
N THR A 425 8.47 -12.21 33.02
CA THR A 425 8.22 -13.64 32.93
C THR A 425 7.79 -14.06 31.53
N ALA A 426 6.88 -13.32 30.90
CA ALA A 426 6.46 -13.56 29.53
C ALA A 426 7.62 -13.37 28.52
N LEU A 427 8.41 -12.30 28.66
CA LEU A 427 9.62 -12.06 27.85
C LEU A 427 10.64 -13.21 27.96
N ARG A 428 10.86 -13.78 29.17
CA ARG A 428 11.74 -14.92 29.32
C ARG A 428 11.22 -16.18 28.65
N LYS A 429 9.92 -16.44 28.71
CA LYS A 429 9.28 -17.57 28.01
C LYS A 429 9.44 -17.45 26.51
N ALA A 430 9.15 -16.27 25.93
CA ALA A 430 9.32 -16.01 24.51
C ALA A 430 10.80 -16.14 24.08
N ASP A 431 11.74 -15.53 24.81
CA ASP A 431 13.17 -15.62 24.53
C ASP A 431 13.69 -17.07 24.57
N LYS A 432 13.22 -17.87 25.53
CA LYS A 432 13.56 -19.30 25.65
C LYS A 432 13.07 -20.07 24.40
N ALA A 433 11.83 -19.86 23.98
CA ALA A 433 11.28 -20.51 22.79
C ALA A 433 12.10 -20.17 21.54
N PHE A 434 12.46 -18.88 21.36
CA PHE A 434 13.32 -18.47 20.24
C PHE A 434 14.73 -19.05 20.31
N LEU A 435 15.29 -19.26 21.51
CA LEU A 435 16.60 -19.92 21.67
C LEU A 435 16.53 -21.40 21.29
N GLU A 436 15.48 -22.11 21.69
CA GLU A 436 15.25 -23.51 21.34
C GLU A 436 15.03 -23.67 19.83
N ALA A 437 14.20 -22.81 19.22
CA ALA A 437 14.00 -22.79 17.76
C ALA A 437 15.31 -22.53 17.01
N ARG A 438 16.15 -21.61 17.49
CA ARG A 438 17.44 -21.33 16.87
C ARG A 438 18.35 -22.57 16.84
N ARG A 439 18.35 -23.35 17.90
CA ARG A 439 19.12 -24.62 17.96
C ARG A 439 18.58 -25.64 16.97
N ALA A 440 17.26 -25.82 16.92
CA ALA A 440 16.62 -26.71 15.97
C ALA A 440 16.86 -26.31 14.50
N VAL A 441 16.78 -25.01 14.17
CA VAL A 441 17.11 -24.49 12.83
C VAL A 441 18.56 -24.74 12.45
N ALA A 442 19.50 -24.61 13.39
CA ALA A 442 20.92 -24.88 13.13
C ALA A 442 21.19 -26.37 12.86
N GLU A 443 20.38 -27.28 13.40
CA GLU A 443 20.44 -28.73 13.12
C GLU A 443 19.80 -29.07 11.77
N LEU A 444 18.66 -28.41 11.43
CA LEU A 444 17.92 -28.66 10.19
C LEU A 444 18.59 -28.06 8.94
N ALA A 445 19.28 -26.93 9.08
CA ALA A 445 19.95 -26.24 7.98
C ALA A 445 21.43 -26.02 8.30
N PRO A 446 22.26 -27.07 8.29
CA PRO A 446 23.70 -26.90 8.41
C PRO A 446 24.23 -26.07 7.21
N ARG A 447 25.14 -25.16 7.47
CA ARG A 447 25.79 -24.35 6.45
C ARG A 447 26.63 -25.24 5.53
N HIS A 448 26.13 -25.69 4.41
CA HIS A 448 26.68 -26.61 3.38
C HIS A 448 25.93 -27.96 3.26
N GLY A 449 24.63 -27.92 2.96
CA GLY A 449 23.91 -29.16 2.61
C GLY A 449 22.43 -28.92 2.29
N THR A 450 22.01 -29.28 1.13
CA THR A 450 20.60 -29.30 0.71
C THR A 450 19.88 -30.51 1.29
N LEU A 451 18.74 -30.32 1.92
CA LEU A 451 17.81 -31.42 2.21
C LEU A 451 17.10 -31.90 0.94
N PRO A 452 16.78 -33.19 0.80
CA PRO A 452 16.11 -33.73 -0.39
C PRO A 452 14.72 -33.11 -0.54
N ALA A 453 14.42 -32.74 -1.79
CA ALA A 453 13.10 -32.25 -2.17
C ALA A 453 12.20 -33.44 -2.46
N GLU A 454 11.27 -33.75 -1.55
CA GLU A 454 10.09 -34.57 -1.91
C GLU A 454 8.96 -34.33 -0.88
N ALA A 455 7.99 -33.52 -1.23
CA ALA A 455 6.58 -33.73 -0.86
C ALA A 455 5.69 -32.81 -1.71
N ALA A 456 4.79 -33.45 -2.48
CA ALA A 456 3.72 -32.77 -3.21
C ALA A 456 2.73 -32.07 -2.25
N PRO A 457 2.00 -31.04 -2.71
CA PRO A 457 1.15 -30.23 -1.85
C PRO A 457 -0.04 -31.03 -1.31
N ALA A 458 -0.03 -31.30 -0.01
CA ALA A 458 -1.23 -31.67 0.73
C ALA A 458 -1.96 -30.38 1.15
N GLU A 459 -3.29 -30.37 1.09
CA GLU A 459 -4.15 -29.24 1.46
C GLU A 459 -3.82 -28.73 2.85
N ALA A 460 -3.49 -27.44 2.96
CA ALA A 460 -3.30 -26.77 4.24
C ALA A 460 -4.65 -26.68 4.95
N LYS A 461 -4.78 -27.35 6.07
CA LYS A 461 -5.93 -27.16 6.97
C LYS A 461 -5.74 -25.83 7.68
N GLN A 462 -6.71 -24.95 7.57
CA GLN A 462 -6.85 -23.77 8.39
C GLN A 462 -6.95 -24.21 9.86
N THR A 463 -5.84 -24.21 10.57
CA THR A 463 -5.80 -24.48 12.02
C THR A 463 -5.81 -23.14 12.72
N SER A 464 -6.95 -22.81 13.32
CA SER A 464 -7.05 -21.67 14.26
C SER A 464 -5.99 -21.87 15.37
N LEU A 465 -5.26 -20.82 15.71
CA LEU A 465 -4.32 -20.80 16.85
C LEU A 465 -4.96 -21.25 18.19
N LEU A 466 -6.29 -21.25 18.28
CA LEU A 466 -7.09 -21.56 19.47
C LEU A 466 -7.39 -23.05 19.67
N ASP A 467 -7.22 -23.90 18.64
CA ASP A 467 -7.66 -25.30 18.67
C ASP A 467 -6.55 -26.33 18.96
N ALA A 468 -5.34 -25.89 19.32
CA ALA A 468 -4.27 -26.81 19.66
C ALA A 468 -4.36 -27.24 21.14
N PRO A 469 -4.33 -28.56 21.47
CA PRO A 469 -4.48 -29.04 22.83
C PRO A 469 -3.32 -28.58 23.73
N GLU A 470 -3.66 -28.19 24.97
CA GLU A 470 -2.72 -27.91 26.05
C GLU A 470 -2.01 -29.22 26.49
N ALA A 471 -0.91 -29.55 25.86
CA ALA A 471 0.02 -30.54 26.36
C ALA A 471 1.39 -29.87 26.54
N GLU A 472 2.00 -30.02 27.72
CA GLU A 472 3.42 -29.74 27.96
C GLU A 472 4.29 -30.71 27.14
N THR A 473 4.33 -30.48 25.84
CA THR A 473 5.20 -31.19 24.91
C THR A 473 6.48 -30.40 24.69
N ALA A 474 7.59 -31.11 24.56
CA ALA A 474 8.87 -30.54 24.17
C ALA A 474 8.70 -29.62 22.94
N PHE A 475 9.44 -28.49 22.95
CA PHE A 475 9.45 -27.54 21.83
C PHE A 475 9.70 -28.29 20.51
N ALA A 476 8.77 -28.20 19.58
CA ALA A 476 8.88 -28.81 18.27
C ALA A 476 8.61 -27.76 17.17
N LEU A 477 9.42 -27.76 16.12
CA LEU A 477 9.15 -27.05 14.87
C LEU A 477 8.24 -27.92 13.98
N PRO A 478 7.46 -27.32 13.10
CA PRO A 478 6.74 -28.02 12.05
C PRO A 478 7.70 -28.79 11.11
N GLU A 479 7.15 -29.65 10.28
CA GLU A 479 7.93 -30.33 9.24
C GLU A 479 8.52 -29.31 8.25
N PRO A 480 9.83 -29.36 7.97
CA PRO A 480 10.45 -28.41 7.06
C PRO A 480 10.06 -28.70 5.61
N LEU A 481 9.62 -27.65 4.92
CA LEU A 481 9.32 -27.69 3.49
C LEU A 481 10.61 -27.55 2.64
N PHE A 482 11.52 -26.71 3.09
CA PHE A 482 12.77 -26.40 2.41
C PHE A 482 13.78 -25.82 3.40
N ALA A 483 15.04 -26.18 3.27
CA ALA A 483 16.12 -25.65 4.13
C ALA A 483 17.37 -25.42 3.30
N GLU A 484 18.01 -24.24 3.48
CA GLU A 484 19.25 -23.83 2.82
C GLU A 484 19.93 -22.71 3.63
N ASP A 485 21.25 -22.77 3.78
CA ASP A 485 22.09 -21.70 4.33
C ASP A 485 21.60 -21.08 5.66
N GLY A 486 21.25 -21.90 6.64
CA GLY A 486 20.76 -21.44 7.95
C GLY A 486 19.32 -20.93 7.94
N THR A 487 18.60 -21.14 6.83
CA THR A 487 17.21 -20.74 6.65
C THR A 487 16.34 -21.97 6.43
N VAL A 488 15.23 -22.07 7.15
CA VAL A 488 14.24 -23.15 7.03
C VAL A 488 12.88 -22.55 6.75
N PHE A 489 12.15 -23.13 5.80
CA PHE A 489 10.77 -22.79 5.45
C PHE A 489 9.82 -23.87 5.89
N PHE A 490 8.65 -23.49 6.31
CA PHE A 490 7.59 -24.37 6.80
C PHE A 490 6.28 -24.05 6.12
N ARG A 491 5.47 -25.09 5.89
CA ARG A 491 4.09 -24.92 5.43
C ARG A 491 3.17 -24.50 6.57
N GLU A 492 3.43 -24.99 7.76
CA GLU A 492 2.65 -24.70 8.96
C GLU A 492 3.31 -23.60 9.78
N LEU A 493 2.48 -22.84 10.51
CA LEU A 493 2.98 -21.84 11.45
C LEU A 493 3.73 -22.49 12.62
N PRO A 494 4.89 -21.95 13.04
CA PRO A 494 5.61 -22.43 14.21
C PRO A 494 4.91 -22.02 15.51
N ALA A 495 3.85 -22.73 15.88
CA ALA A 495 3.02 -22.44 17.04
C ALA A 495 3.84 -22.32 18.37
N GLY A 496 4.95 -23.08 18.48
CA GLY A 496 5.90 -22.97 19.60
C GLY A 496 6.54 -21.59 19.76
N LEU A 497 6.58 -20.76 18.70
CA LEU A 497 7.04 -19.37 18.73
C LEU A 497 5.89 -18.37 18.88
N LEU A 498 4.78 -18.60 18.18
CA LEU A 498 3.66 -17.66 18.16
C LEU A 498 2.87 -17.62 19.46
N LYS A 499 2.63 -18.77 20.12
CA LYS A 499 1.96 -18.80 21.43
C LYS A 499 2.67 -17.98 22.51
N PRO A 500 4.00 -18.08 22.72
CA PRO A 500 4.71 -17.20 23.64
C PRO A 500 4.66 -15.71 23.27
N LEU A 501 4.64 -15.36 21.96
CA LEU A 501 4.46 -13.98 21.51
C LEU A 501 3.05 -13.47 21.81
N GLN A 502 2.04 -14.29 21.57
CA GLN A 502 0.65 -13.96 21.90
C GLN A 502 0.48 -13.75 23.43
N ALA A 503 1.06 -14.64 24.26
CA ALA A 503 1.04 -14.50 25.71
C ALA A 503 1.81 -13.27 26.24
N LEU A 504 2.62 -12.64 25.38
CA LEU A 504 3.35 -11.41 25.72
C LEU A 504 2.49 -10.15 25.53
N THR A 505 1.42 -10.21 24.74
CA THR A 505 0.63 -9.04 24.35
C THR A 505 0.01 -8.33 25.54
N ALA A 506 -0.80 -9.03 26.37
CA ALA A 506 -1.46 -8.43 27.52
C ALA A 506 -0.45 -7.86 28.55
N PRO A 507 0.58 -8.58 29.00
CA PRO A 507 1.57 -8.00 29.92
C PRO A 507 2.36 -6.79 29.36
N LEU A 508 2.54 -6.71 28.02
CA LEU A 508 3.13 -5.53 27.38
C LEU A 508 2.17 -4.35 27.43
N GLN A 509 0.91 -4.60 27.10
CA GLN A 509 -0.14 -3.57 27.10
C GLN A 509 -0.31 -2.99 28.52
N ASP A 510 -0.54 -3.85 29.52
CA ASP A 510 -0.66 -3.44 30.95
C ASP A 510 0.52 -2.57 31.39
N TRP A 511 1.74 -2.99 31.00
CA TRP A 511 2.92 -2.23 31.39
C TRP A 511 3.01 -0.86 30.69
N LEU A 512 2.70 -0.79 29.42
CA LEU A 512 2.71 0.46 28.64
C LEU A 512 1.66 1.46 29.15
N GLU A 513 0.49 0.99 29.55
CA GLU A 513 -0.57 1.84 30.12
C GLU A 513 -0.20 2.38 31.50
N GLN A 514 0.47 1.56 32.34
CA GLN A 514 0.89 1.94 33.70
C GLN A 514 2.14 2.81 33.73
N HIS A 515 2.95 2.85 32.66
CA HIS A 515 4.26 3.51 32.65
C HIS A 515 4.48 4.38 31.41
N PRO A 516 3.59 5.37 31.14
CA PRO A 516 3.66 6.18 29.90
C PRO A 516 4.95 7.01 29.77
N ASP A 517 5.53 7.44 30.92
CA ASP A 517 6.72 8.31 30.97
C ASP A 517 8.03 7.54 31.23
N ALA A 518 8.00 6.20 31.24
CA ALA A 518 9.20 5.40 31.52
C ALA A 518 10.20 5.43 30.36
N GLU A 519 11.49 5.45 30.65
CA GLU A 519 12.57 5.38 29.64
C GLU A 519 12.44 4.15 28.71
N ALA A 520 11.93 3.04 29.25
CA ALA A 520 11.70 1.82 28.50
C ALA A 520 10.44 1.85 27.60
N HIS A 521 9.58 2.89 27.70
CA HIS A 521 8.27 2.93 27.03
C HIS A 521 8.40 2.79 25.51
N THR A 522 9.26 3.58 24.85
CA THR A 522 9.46 3.55 23.40
C THR A 522 9.91 2.18 22.90
N ALA A 523 10.87 1.56 23.58
CA ALA A 523 11.39 0.24 23.20
C ALA A 523 10.34 -0.87 23.35
N LEU A 524 9.50 -0.79 24.38
CA LEU A 524 8.44 -1.77 24.62
C LEU A 524 7.24 -1.53 23.70
N LEU A 525 6.94 -0.30 23.34
CA LEU A 525 5.92 0.03 22.34
C LEU A 525 6.32 -0.49 20.96
N ASP A 526 7.59 -0.33 20.56
CA ASP A 526 8.12 -0.91 19.31
C ASP A 526 8.02 -2.44 19.31
N LEU A 527 8.37 -3.08 20.44
CA LEU A 527 8.18 -4.52 20.61
C LEU A 527 6.71 -4.92 20.48
N TYR A 528 5.80 -4.16 21.11
CA TYR A 528 4.37 -4.43 21.04
C TYR A 528 3.87 -4.41 19.58
N PHE A 529 4.22 -3.40 18.80
CA PHE A 529 3.83 -3.32 17.39
C PHE A 529 4.41 -4.47 16.56
N LYS A 530 5.67 -4.83 16.74
CA LYS A 530 6.29 -5.99 16.08
C LYS A 530 5.62 -7.32 16.41
N VAL A 531 5.20 -7.51 17.68
CA VAL A 531 4.41 -8.68 18.09
C VAL A 531 3.05 -8.67 17.42
N GLN A 532 2.34 -7.54 17.42
CA GLN A 532 1.04 -7.43 16.75
C GLN A 532 1.12 -7.67 15.25
N ASP A 533 2.16 -7.17 14.58
CA ASP A 533 2.32 -7.35 13.14
C ASP A 533 2.48 -8.83 12.76
N ILE A 534 3.32 -9.56 13.51
CA ILE A 534 3.52 -10.99 13.25
C ILE A 534 2.28 -11.82 13.57
N LEU A 535 1.53 -11.47 14.61
CA LEU A 535 0.29 -12.16 14.99
C LEU A 535 -0.82 -11.89 13.95
N ARG A 536 -0.98 -10.65 13.48
CA ARG A 536 -1.93 -10.32 12.40
C ARG A 536 -1.61 -11.03 11.08
N ALA A 537 -0.33 -11.19 10.76
CA ALA A 537 0.06 -11.99 9.60
C ALA A 537 -0.26 -13.48 9.81
N ALA A 538 -0.08 -13.99 11.03
CA ALA A 538 -0.42 -15.37 11.40
C ALA A 538 -1.93 -15.65 11.31
N GLU A 539 -2.79 -14.69 11.63
CA GLU A 539 -4.25 -14.81 11.50
C GLU A 539 -4.72 -14.95 10.05
N ARG A 540 -3.97 -14.40 9.09
CA ARG A 540 -4.27 -14.45 7.65
C ARG A 540 -3.59 -15.61 6.93
N TYR A 541 -2.84 -16.43 7.67
CA TYR A 541 -2.02 -17.48 7.10
C TYR A 541 -2.87 -18.59 6.46
N ASP A 542 -2.61 -18.82 5.18
CA ASP A 542 -3.22 -19.87 4.37
C ASP A 542 -2.18 -20.45 3.40
N GLU A 543 -2.62 -21.15 2.35
CA GLU A 543 -1.78 -21.75 1.31
C GLU A 543 -0.94 -20.77 0.50
N HIS A 544 -1.26 -19.46 0.55
CA HIS A 544 -0.53 -18.40 -0.14
C HIS A 544 0.68 -17.88 0.65
N PHE A 545 0.91 -18.41 1.85
CA PHE A 545 2.00 -18.01 2.73
C PHE A 545 3.00 -19.13 3.00
N THR A 546 4.14 -18.74 3.56
CA THR A 546 5.13 -19.66 4.16
C THR A 546 5.71 -19.02 5.41
N ALA A 547 5.99 -19.82 6.44
CA ALA A 547 6.76 -19.38 7.58
C ALA A 547 8.25 -19.66 7.33
N GLN A 548 9.11 -18.69 7.63
CA GLN A 548 10.55 -18.79 7.48
C GLN A 548 11.24 -18.51 8.80
N LEU A 549 12.19 -19.36 9.19
CA LEU A 549 13.12 -19.12 10.27
C LEU A 549 14.54 -18.99 9.71
N THR A 550 15.25 -17.96 10.11
CA THR A 550 16.65 -17.76 9.74
C THR A 550 17.51 -17.57 11.00
N ALA A 551 18.49 -18.46 11.17
CA ALA A 551 19.43 -18.42 12.28
C ALA A 551 20.78 -17.83 11.85
N TYR A 552 21.25 -16.80 12.56
CA TYR A 552 22.58 -16.22 12.35
C TYR A 552 23.17 -15.71 13.67
N GLY A 553 24.40 -16.11 13.97
CA GLY A 553 25.02 -15.79 15.26
C GLY A 553 24.16 -16.21 16.45
N SER A 554 23.82 -15.27 17.33
CA SER A 554 22.91 -15.46 18.47
C SER A 554 21.44 -15.13 18.15
N ALA A 555 21.15 -14.64 16.97
CA ALA A 555 19.83 -14.20 16.54
C ALA A 555 19.03 -15.31 15.83
N LEU A 556 17.73 -15.18 15.87
CA LEU A 556 16.76 -15.92 15.06
C LEU A 556 15.69 -14.94 14.60
N ASP A 557 15.44 -14.92 13.30
CA ASP A 557 14.35 -14.16 12.71
C ASP A 557 13.23 -15.10 12.27
N LEU A 558 12.02 -14.79 12.67
CA LEU A 558 10.78 -15.36 12.19
C LEU A 558 10.19 -14.43 11.13
N HIS A 559 9.88 -14.99 9.97
CA HIS A 559 9.11 -14.27 8.94
C HIS A 559 7.87 -15.08 8.58
N ILE A 560 6.77 -14.38 8.41
CA ILE A 560 5.58 -14.87 7.71
C ILE A 560 5.58 -14.18 6.36
N LEU A 561 5.78 -14.92 5.29
CA LEU A 561 5.95 -14.40 3.96
C LEU A 561 4.73 -14.71 3.09
N CYS A 562 4.11 -13.69 2.55
CA CYS A 562 3.12 -13.83 1.49
C CYS A 562 3.86 -14.17 0.18
N LEU A 563 3.63 -15.35 -0.38
CA LEU A 563 4.18 -15.80 -1.66
C LEU A 563 3.28 -15.35 -2.82
N ASP A 564 1.97 -15.39 -2.60
CA ASP A 564 0.98 -15.00 -3.60
C ASP A 564 -0.03 -13.98 -3.05
N PRO A 565 0.07 -12.70 -3.42
CA PRO A 565 -0.85 -11.66 -2.97
C PRO A 565 -2.14 -11.59 -3.79
N ALA A 566 -2.30 -12.43 -4.82
CA ALA A 566 -3.40 -12.37 -5.79
C ALA A 566 -4.80 -12.32 -5.16
N PRO A 567 -5.18 -13.18 -4.18
CA PRO A 567 -6.51 -13.15 -3.58
C PRO A 567 -6.80 -11.84 -2.84
N PHE A 568 -5.80 -11.31 -2.17
CA PHE A 568 -5.94 -10.10 -1.34
C PHE A 568 -6.05 -8.82 -2.21
N VAL A 569 -5.28 -8.79 -3.31
CA VAL A 569 -5.36 -7.68 -4.28
C VAL A 569 -6.72 -7.69 -4.98
N ASP A 570 -7.19 -8.87 -5.43
CA ASP A 570 -8.51 -8.98 -6.05
C ASP A 570 -9.64 -8.59 -5.09
N ALA A 571 -9.59 -9.05 -3.84
CA ALA A 571 -10.56 -8.67 -2.82
C ALA A 571 -10.61 -7.14 -2.64
N SER A 572 -9.46 -6.48 -2.57
CA SER A 572 -9.39 -5.02 -2.44
C SER A 572 -9.96 -4.30 -3.66
N LEU A 573 -9.64 -4.76 -4.87
CA LEU A 573 -10.16 -4.19 -6.11
C LEU A 573 -11.66 -4.45 -6.30
N SER A 574 -12.17 -5.58 -5.79
CA SER A 574 -13.59 -5.99 -5.90
C SER A 574 -14.52 -5.09 -5.11
N GLY A 575 -14.01 -4.33 -4.13
CA GLY A 575 -14.75 -3.30 -3.42
C GLY A 575 -15.11 -2.07 -4.25
N GLY A 576 -14.52 -1.91 -5.45
CA GLY A 576 -14.79 -0.77 -6.32
C GLY A 576 -15.54 -1.11 -7.61
N ARG A 577 -16.03 -0.08 -8.29
CA ARG A 577 -16.71 -0.18 -9.57
C ARG A 577 -15.77 -0.62 -10.70
N ALA A 578 -14.61 0.01 -10.80
CA ALA A 578 -13.64 -0.27 -11.85
C ALA A 578 -12.20 0.01 -11.39
N ALA A 579 -11.25 -0.77 -11.90
CA ALA A 579 -9.82 -0.55 -11.68
C ALA A 579 -9.06 -0.58 -13.01
N ALA A 580 -8.30 0.48 -13.27
CA ALA A 580 -7.34 0.54 -14.37
C ALA A 580 -5.92 0.49 -13.81
N LEU A 581 -5.21 -0.60 -14.09
CA LEU A 581 -3.81 -0.81 -13.71
C LEU A 581 -2.95 -0.53 -14.93
N PHE A 582 -2.07 0.45 -14.85
CA PHE A 582 -1.27 0.87 -16.01
C PHE A 582 0.19 1.13 -15.66
N SER A 583 1.06 0.84 -16.60
CA SER A 583 2.50 1.09 -16.52
C SER A 583 3.13 1.01 -17.92
N ALA A 584 4.37 1.46 -18.02
CA ALA A 584 5.17 1.29 -19.23
C ALA A 584 5.61 -0.17 -19.45
N THR A 585 5.69 -0.97 -18.40
CA THR A 585 6.36 -2.29 -18.38
C THR A 585 5.48 -3.42 -17.84
N LEU A 586 4.19 -3.48 -18.21
CA LEU A 586 3.29 -4.60 -17.85
C LEU A 586 3.42 -5.77 -18.84
N THR A 587 4.64 -6.27 -19.02
CA THR A 587 4.93 -7.40 -19.92
C THR A 587 5.56 -8.58 -19.17
N PRO A 588 5.08 -9.82 -19.35
CA PRO A 588 3.89 -10.19 -20.13
C PRO A 588 2.60 -9.93 -19.33
N PRO A 589 1.50 -9.54 -20.00
CA PRO A 589 0.24 -9.22 -19.30
C PRO A 589 -0.30 -10.39 -18.48
N GLY A 590 -0.13 -11.62 -18.93
CA GLY A 590 -0.57 -12.83 -18.21
C GLY A 590 0.08 -12.96 -16.83
N TYR A 591 1.37 -12.67 -16.70
CA TYR A 591 2.06 -12.65 -15.41
C TYR A 591 1.40 -11.68 -14.44
N TYR A 592 1.23 -10.41 -14.85
CA TYR A 592 0.65 -9.39 -13.97
C TYR A 592 -0.81 -9.68 -13.62
N ARG A 593 -1.62 -10.16 -14.57
CA ARG A 593 -3.01 -10.54 -14.30
C ARG A 593 -3.09 -11.65 -13.24
N ASN A 594 -2.22 -12.66 -13.34
CA ASN A 594 -2.21 -13.78 -12.41
C ASN A 594 -1.76 -13.34 -11.01
N VAL A 595 -0.59 -12.69 -10.89
CA VAL A 595 -0.05 -12.29 -9.57
C VAL A 595 -0.84 -11.16 -8.88
N LEU A 596 -1.74 -10.50 -9.61
CA LEU A 596 -2.64 -9.47 -9.08
C LEU A 596 -4.11 -9.95 -9.00
N GLY A 597 -4.35 -11.26 -9.10
CA GLY A 597 -5.66 -11.85 -8.86
C GLY A 597 -6.74 -11.56 -9.92
N CYS A 598 -6.33 -11.14 -11.13
CA CYS A 598 -7.26 -10.73 -12.18
C CYS A 598 -7.02 -11.52 -13.49
N PRO A 599 -7.07 -12.86 -13.50
CA PRO A 599 -6.67 -13.69 -14.65
C PRO A 599 -7.49 -13.37 -15.92
N ASP A 600 -8.77 -13.07 -15.76
CA ASP A 600 -9.72 -12.80 -16.86
C ASP A 600 -9.80 -11.30 -17.23
N ALA A 601 -9.02 -10.45 -16.58
CA ALA A 601 -9.04 -9.01 -16.84
C ALA A 601 -8.63 -8.69 -18.29
N ARG A 602 -9.28 -7.67 -18.86
CA ARG A 602 -8.90 -7.14 -20.17
C ARG A 602 -7.48 -6.56 -20.10
N ALA A 603 -6.63 -6.96 -21.03
CA ALA A 603 -5.28 -6.42 -21.17
C ALA A 603 -5.10 -5.74 -22.52
N VAL A 604 -4.51 -4.55 -22.52
CA VAL A 604 -4.24 -3.75 -23.73
C VAL A 604 -2.77 -3.32 -23.71
N ALA A 605 -2.05 -3.56 -24.79
CA ALA A 605 -0.71 -3.05 -25.00
C ALA A 605 -0.74 -2.00 -26.11
N LEU A 606 -0.33 -0.79 -25.79
CA LEU A 606 -0.28 0.32 -26.74
C LEU A 606 1.08 0.38 -27.42
N GLU A 607 1.09 0.85 -28.65
CA GLU A 607 2.33 1.09 -29.37
C GLU A 607 3.09 2.33 -28.84
N SER A 608 4.41 2.35 -29.02
CA SER A 608 5.20 3.52 -28.68
C SER A 608 4.77 4.73 -29.49
N PRO A 609 4.64 5.93 -28.88
CA PRO A 609 4.34 7.15 -29.63
C PRO A 609 5.54 7.66 -30.43
N PHE A 610 6.69 7.05 -30.24
CA PHE A 610 7.95 7.52 -30.83
C PHE A 610 8.31 6.73 -32.08
N PRO A 611 8.89 7.42 -33.10
CA PRO A 611 9.34 6.76 -34.31
C PRO A 611 10.38 5.67 -34.03
N PRO A 612 10.24 4.43 -34.50
CA PRO A 612 11.20 3.35 -34.24
C PRO A 612 12.63 3.69 -34.71
N GLN A 613 12.77 4.49 -35.76
CA GLN A 613 14.06 4.94 -36.28
C GLN A 613 14.82 5.87 -35.34
N HIS A 614 14.19 6.45 -34.32
CA HIS A 614 14.85 7.25 -33.31
C HIS A 614 15.55 6.40 -32.22
N LEU A 615 15.27 5.12 -32.16
CA LEU A 615 15.88 4.19 -31.21
C LEU A 615 16.77 3.18 -31.94
N GLY A 616 18.09 3.33 -31.81
CA GLY A 616 19.05 2.27 -32.20
C GLY A 616 19.04 1.18 -31.16
N LEU A 617 18.63 -0.04 -31.53
CA LEU A 617 18.49 -1.15 -30.60
C LEU A 617 19.37 -2.32 -31.04
N TYR A 618 20.38 -2.66 -30.23
CA TYR A 618 21.41 -3.61 -30.59
C TYR A 618 21.62 -4.66 -29.50
N CYS A 619 21.83 -5.93 -29.89
CA CYS A 619 22.17 -7.01 -29.00
C CYS A 619 23.49 -7.66 -29.42
N LEU A 620 24.37 -7.89 -28.42
CA LEU A 620 25.62 -8.67 -28.62
C LEU A 620 25.47 -10.03 -27.91
N PRO A 621 24.93 -11.07 -28.57
CA PRO A 621 24.75 -12.39 -27.98
C PRO A 621 26.06 -13.19 -27.82
N SER A 622 27.18 -12.70 -28.35
CA SER A 622 28.50 -13.27 -28.13
C SER A 622 29.03 -13.05 -26.70
N ILE A 623 28.42 -12.16 -25.92
CA ILE A 623 28.81 -11.86 -24.55
C ILE A 623 27.91 -12.66 -23.60
N SER A 624 28.51 -13.47 -22.71
CA SER A 624 27.79 -14.14 -21.63
C SER A 624 28.12 -13.50 -20.27
N THR A 625 27.07 -13.02 -19.58
CA THR A 625 27.22 -12.41 -18.25
C THR A 625 26.88 -13.36 -17.11
N ARG A 626 26.77 -14.67 -17.38
CA ARG A 626 26.54 -15.69 -16.35
C ARG A 626 27.67 -15.69 -15.34
N TYR A 627 27.38 -16.05 -14.14
CA TYR A 627 28.34 -16.01 -13.03
C TYR A 627 29.69 -16.65 -13.39
N ARG A 628 29.66 -17.85 -14.00
CA ARG A 628 30.86 -18.58 -14.43
C ARG A 628 31.65 -17.94 -15.58
N ASP A 629 30.99 -17.07 -16.37
CA ASP A 629 31.55 -16.47 -17.58
C ASP A 629 31.94 -14.99 -17.36
N ARG A 630 31.72 -14.46 -16.15
CA ARG A 630 31.88 -13.02 -15.85
C ARG A 630 33.28 -12.51 -16.09
N GLU A 631 34.30 -13.25 -15.66
CA GLU A 631 35.71 -12.84 -15.83
C GLU A 631 36.03 -12.72 -17.30
N ALA A 632 35.67 -13.68 -18.13
CA ALA A 632 35.89 -13.66 -19.57
C ALA A 632 35.11 -12.56 -20.29
N SER A 633 33.99 -12.11 -19.72
CA SER A 633 33.15 -11.07 -20.31
C SER A 633 33.59 -9.62 -20.03
N ILE A 634 34.45 -9.39 -19.03
CA ILE A 634 34.88 -8.04 -18.62
C ILE A 634 35.41 -7.24 -19.82
N ARG A 635 36.36 -7.80 -20.54
CA ARG A 635 37.00 -7.17 -21.66
C ARG A 635 36.06 -6.89 -22.85
N PRO A 636 35.26 -7.89 -23.33
CA PRO A 636 34.24 -7.63 -24.34
C PRO A 636 33.21 -6.57 -23.96
N LEU A 637 32.81 -6.52 -22.67
CA LEU A 637 31.93 -5.47 -22.19
C LEU A 637 32.54 -4.10 -22.25
N SER A 638 33.79 -3.95 -21.76
CA SER A 638 34.53 -2.66 -21.86
C SER A 638 34.64 -2.18 -23.30
N ASP A 639 34.95 -3.09 -24.24
CA ASP A 639 35.05 -2.78 -25.66
C ASP A 639 33.72 -2.33 -26.27
N ALA A 640 32.59 -3.01 -25.93
CA ALA A 640 31.24 -2.65 -26.36
C ALA A 640 30.80 -1.29 -25.80
N LEU A 641 31.09 -1.01 -24.52
CA LEU A 641 30.80 0.26 -23.88
C LEU A 641 31.63 1.41 -24.50
N ALA A 642 32.91 1.16 -24.82
CA ALA A 642 33.76 2.12 -25.48
C ALA A 642 33.27 2.42 -26.92
N ALA A 643 32.81 1.40 -27.66
CA ALA A 643 32.24 1.61 -28.99
C ALA A 643 30.99 2.49 -28.92
N MET A 644 30.09 2.25 -27.92
CA MET A 644 28.91 3.09 -27.69
C MET A 644 29.29 4.55 -27.37
N ALA A 645 30.21 4.74 -26.43
CA ALA A 645 30.64 6.07 -25.97
C ALA A 645 31.42 6.88 -27.03
N LYS A 646 32.06 6.22 -27.98
CA LYS A 646 32.78 6.85 -29.10
C LYS A 646 31.89 7.15 -30.31
N GLY A 647 30.75 6.49 -30.46
CA GLY A 647 29.85 6.66 -31.60
C GLY A 647 29.28 8.07 -31.74
N LYS A 648 29.04 8.77 -30.63
CA LYS A 648 28.59 10.17 -30.60
C LYS A 648 28.95 10.80 -29.25
N VAL A 649 29.37 12.08 -29.27
CA VAL A 649 29.50 12.84 -28.00
C VAL A 649 28.15 12.98 -27.32
N GLY A 650 28.10 12.59 -26.06
CA GLY A 650 26.84 12.59 -25.28
C GLY A 650 26.96 11.88 -23.94
N ASN A 651 25.88 11.82 -23.23
CA ASN A 651 25.80 11.12 -21.94
C ASN A 651 25.22 9.72 -22.12
N TYR A 652 25.85 8.75 -21.50
CA TYR A 652 25.52 7.33 -21.56
C TYR A 652 25.44 6.74 -20.14
N LEU A 653 24.61 5.70 -19.97
CA LEU A 653 24.49 5.00 -18.69
C LEU A 653 24.53 3.48 -18.91
N ALA A 654 25.46 2.80 -18.25
CA ALA A 654 25.58 1.35 -18.27
C ALA A 654 25.04 0.75 -16.97
N PHE A 655 24.10 -0.19 -17.07
CA PHE A 655 23.46 -0.87 -15.94
C PHE A 655 23.98 -2.28 -15.75
N PHE A 656 24.40 -2.60 -14.53
CA PHE A 656 24.98 -3.89 -14.14
C PHE A 656 24.11 -4.64 -13.14
N PRO A 657 24.16 -5.99 -13.09
CA PRO A 657 23.35 -6.78 -12.16
C PRO A 657 23.84 -6.73 -10.70
N SER A 658 25.05 -6.23 -10.44
CA SER A 658 25.58 -6.10 -9.07
C SER A 658 26.73 -5.09 -9.01
N TYR A 659 26.97 -4.52 -7.82
CA TYR A 659 28.11 -3.60 -7.57
C TYR A 659 29.48 -4.25 -7.80
N ALA A 660 29.62 -5.54 -7.43
CA ALA A 660 30.90 -6.24 -7.63
C ALA A 660 31.26 -6.34 -9.11
N TYR A 661 30.28 -6.70 -9.97
CA TYR A 661 30.51 -6.82 -11.41
C TYR A 661 30.66 -5.44 -12.06
N LEU A 662 29.88 -4.45 -11.63
CA LEU A 662 30.07 -3.05 -12.06
C LEU A 662 31.51 -2.61 -11.80
N ARG A 663 32.05 -2.83 -10.61
CA ARG A 663 33.41 -2.41 -10.21
C ARG A 663 34.49 -3.07 -11.10
N GLN A 664 34.39 -4.38 -11.33
CA GLN A 664 35.35 -5.11 -12.18
C GLN A 664 35.39 -4.54 -13.61
N VAL A 665 34.24 -4.28 -14.22
CA VAL A 665 34.17 -3.71 -15.56
C VAL A 665 34.61 -2.23 -15.57
N TYR A 666 34.26 -1.47 -14.52
CA TYR A 666 34.68 -0.08 -14.36
C TYR A 666 36.22 0.07 -14.29
N GLU A 667 36.88 -0.78 -13.50
CA GLU A 667 38.34 -0.80 -13.37
C GLU A 667 39.00 -1.16 -14.71
N ASP A 668 38.57 -2.17 -15.43
CA ASP A 668 39.08 -2.53 -16.76
C ASP A 668 38.84 -1.41 -17.78
N PHE A 669 37.63 -0.85 -17.76
CA PHE A 669 37.23 0.23 -18.67
C PHE A 669 38.11 1.48 -18.48
N THR A 670 38.28 1.97 -17.26
CA THR A 670 39.05 3.18 -16.95
C THR A 670 40.53 2.99 -17.24
N ALA A 671 41.07 1.79 -17.02
CA ALA A 671 42.47 1.48 -17.38
C ALA A 671 42.71 1.46 -18.89
N ARG A 672 41.76 0.98 -19.68
CA ARG A 672 41.88 0.81 -21.14
C ARG A 672 41.43 2.03 -21.95
N TYR A 673 40.50 2.80 -21.43
CA TYR A 673 39.89 3.96 -22.10
C TYR A 673 39.88 5.22 -21.21
N PRO A 674 41.09 5.68 -20.77
CA PRO A 674 41.24 6.79 -19.83
C PRO A 674 40.72 8.12 -20.37
N ASP A 675 40.63 8.26 -21.70
CA ASP A 675 40.15 9.49 -22.35
C ASP A 675 38.64 9.69 -22.29
N ILE A 676 37.85 8.67 -21.87
CA ILE A 676 36.40 8.75 -21.73
C ILE A 676 36.09 9.05 -20.27
N PRO A 677 35.53 10.22 -19.95
CA PRO A 677 35.07 10.53 -18.61
C PRO A 677 34.02 9.53 -18.10
N THR A 678 34.24 9.05 -16.87
CA THR A 678 33.37 8.05 -16.25
C THR A 678 32.84 8.50 -14.89
N LEU A 679 31.73 7.91 -14.47
CA LEU A 679 31.14 8.12 -13.17
C LEU A 679 30.52 6.79 -12.69
N ALA A 680 30.92 6.29 -11.52
CA ALA A 680 30.40 5.04 -10.97
C ALA A 680 29.45 5.28 -9.78
N GLN A 681 28.37 4.52 -9.71
CA GLN A 681 27.47 4.47 -8.56
C GLN A 681 28.17 3.80 -7.38
N GLU A 682 28.24 4.50 -6.25
CA GLU A 682 28.65 3.92 -4.96
C GLU A 682 27.47 3.24 -4.24
N SER A 683 27.80 2.27 -3.38
CA SER A 683 26.79 1.64 -2.53
C SER A 683 26.39 2.59 -1.41
N GLY A 684 25.09 2.66 -1.09
CA GLY A 684 24.59 3.46 0.05
C GLY A 684 24.43 4.96 -0.24
N LEU A 685 24.38 5.38 -1.51
CA LEU A 685 24.09 6.78 -1.86
C LEU A 685 22.73 7.22 -1.29
N ASP A 686 22.76 8.33 -0.57
CA ASP A 686 21.56 9.04 -0.11
C ASP A 686 20.93 9.90 -1.23
N ASP A 687 19.85 10.61 -0.92
CA ASP A 687 19.15 11.45 -1.88
C ASP A 687 20.02 12.60 -2.41
N ALA A 688 20.91 13.15 -1.58
CA ALA A 688 21.84 14.21 -1.98
C ALA A 688 22.91 13.67 -2.94
N GLY A 689 23.51 12.51 -2.63
CA GLY A 689 24.47 11.82 -3.51
C GLY A 689 23.83 11.41 -4.83
N ARG A 690 22.57 10.95 -4.81
CA ARG A 690 21.79 10.68 -6.02
C ARG A 690 21.61 11.92 -6.88
N ALA A 691 21.22 13.05 -6.29
CA ALA A 691 21.04 14.31 -7.01
C ALA A 691 22.36 14.80 -7.61
N ALA A 692 23.47 14.70 -6.88
CA ALA A 692 24.80 15.06 -7.34
C ALA A 692 25.25 14.19 -8.53
N PHE A 693 25.00 12.87 -8.48
CA PHE A 693 25.28 11.96 -9.60
C PHE A 693 24.52 12.38 -10.86
N LEU A 694 23.21 12.65 -10.75
CA LEU A 694 22.35 13.03 -11.88
C LEU A 694 22.68 14.43 -12.45
N ALA A 695 23.16 15.34 -11.61
CA ALA A 695 23.58 16.68 -12.05
C ALA A 695 24.78 16.65 -13.01
N ARG A 696 25.58 15.57 -12.98
CA ARG A 696 26.71 15.38 -13.92
C ARG A 696 26.23 15.12 -15.36
N PHE A 697 25.03 14.64 -15.57
CA PHE A 697 24.39 14.42 -16.87
C PHE A 697 23.79 15.75 -17.36
N ALA A 698 24.68 16.68 -17.73
CA ALA A 698 24.31 18.00 -18.19
C ALA A 698 23.71 17.95 -19.61
N PRO A 699 22.79 18.86 -19.98
CA PRO A 699 22.38 19.05 -21.37
C PRO A 699 23.55 19.60 -22.20
N HIS A 700 23.56 19.29 -23.51
CA HIS A 700 24.55 19.74 -24.48
C HIS A 700 26.02 19.48 -24.04
N PRO A 701 26.38 18.21 -23.72
CA PRO A 701 27.71 17.90 -23.23
C PRO A 701 28.76 18.10 -24.31
N GLU A 702 29.85 18.77 -23.99
CA GLU A 702 30.99 18.97 -24.88
C GLU A 702 31.89 17.72 -24.98
N LYS A 703 31.81 16.85 -23.96
CA LYS A 703 32.56 15.58 -23.88
C LYS A 703 31.62 14.45 -23.50
N THR A 704 31.91 13.28 -24.01
CA THR A 704 31.18 12.07 -23.61
C THR A 704 31.34 11.78 -22.14
N LEU A 705 30.23 11.47 -21.45
CA LEU A 705 30.21 10.94 -20.08
C LEU A 705 29.55 9.56 -20.07
N LEU A 706 30.24 8.57 -19.49
CA LEU A 706 29.70 7.24 -19.28
C LEU A 706 29.47 6.99 -17.77
N GLY A 707 28.21 6.90 -17.36
CA GLY A 707 27.83 6.50 -16.02
C GLY A 707 27.70 4.98 -15.87
N PHE A 708 28.09 4.47 -14.72
CA PHE A 708 27.93 3.05 -14.35
C PHE A 708 26.95 2.95 -13.17
N GLY A 709 25.87 2.21 -13.31
CA GLY A 709 24.85 2.03 -12.29
C GLY A 709 24.41 0.58 -12.13
N VAL A 710 23.70 0.29 -11.04
CA VAL A 710 23.13 -1.04 -10.80
C VAL A 710 21.70 -1.11 -11.31
N LEU A 711 21.37 -2.18 -12.04
CA LEU A 711 20.05 -2.43 -12.61
C LEU A 711 19.01 -2.70 -11.49
N GLY A 712 17.89 -1.98 -11.54
CA GLY A 712 16.89 -2.03 -10.47
C GLY A 712 17.27 -1.26 -9.19
N GLY A 713 18.42 -0.55 -9.19
CA GLY A 713 18.80 0.38 -8.14
C GLY A 713 18.15 1.76 -8.32
N ILE A 714 18.63 2.73 -7.51
CA ILE A 714 18.09 4.11 -7.44
C ILE A 714 18.10 4.88 -8.76
N PHE A 715 18.91 4.44 -9.75
CA PHE A 715 18.98 5.01 -11.10
C PHE A 715 18.15 4.21 -12.13
N GLY A 716 17.73 3.00 -11.80
CA GLY A 716 16.86 2.18 -12.64
C GLY A 716 15.42 2.72 -12.72
N GLU A 717 14.99 3.53 -11.74
CA GLU A 717 13.62 4.03 -11.65
C GLU A 717 13.58 5.49 -11.14
N GLY A 718 12.58 6.28 -11.61
CA GLY A 718 12.35 7.65 -11.13
C GLY A 718 13.43 8.68 -11.50
N VAL A 719 14.24 8.42 -12.53
CA VAL A 719 15.23 9.34 -13.06
C VAL A 719 14.69 9.97 -14.34
N ASP A 720 14.68 11.28 -14.43
CA ASP A 720 14.30 12.02 -15.62
C ASP A 720 15.51 12.72 -16.23
N LEU A 721 16.08 12.10 -17.25
CA LEU A 721 17.20 12.62 -18.06
C LEU A 721 16.67 12.80 -19.49
N ALA A 722 15.75 13.76 -19.69
CA ALA A 722 15.15 14.04 -20.98
C ALA A 722 16.13 14.69 -21.96
N GLY A 723 15.91 14.49 -23.26
CA GLY A 723 16.71 15.06 -24.33
C GLY A 723 18.11 14.49 -24.36
N ASP A 724 19.10 15.33 -24.65
CA ASP A 724 20.51 14.99 -24.76
C ASP A 724 21.24 14.76 -23.40
N ARG A 725 20.51 14.87 -22.30
CA ARG A 725 21.01 14.45 -20.96
C ARG A 725 21.23 12.94 -20.87
N LEU A 726 20.59 12.13 -21.72
CA LEU A 726 20.87 10.70 -21.87
C LEU A 726 20.56 10.22 -23.28
N ILE A 727 21.59 10.00 -24.10
CA ILE A 727 21.44 9.56 -25.50
C ILE A 727 21.70 8.07 -25.69
N GLY A 728 22.08 7.34 -24.66
CA GLY A 728 22.20 5.88 -24.76
C GLY A 728 22.34 5.17 -23.44
N CYS A 729 21.87 3.93 -23.43
CA CYS A 729 22.08 3.05 -22.30
C CYS A 729 22.56 1.66 -22.74
N ALA A 730 23.41 1.05 -21.91
CA ALA A 730 23.83 -0.34 -22.04
C ALA A 730 23.30 -1.17 -20.87
N ILE A 731 22.72 -2.33 -21.16
CA ILE A 731 22.16 -3.22 -20.15
C ILE A 731 22.96 -4.52 -20.14
N VAL A 732 23.72 -4.70 -19.07
CA VAL A 732 24.60 -5.85 -18.87
C VAL A 732 23.83 -6.95 -18.12
N GLY A 733 23.49 -8.02 -18.84
CA GLY A 733 22.72 -9.12 -18.27
C GLY A 733 21.20 -8.90 -18.26
N VAL A 734 20.46 -9.95 -17.93
CA VAL A 734 18.98 -9.97 -18.01
C VAL A 734 18.28 -9.60 -16.69
N GLY A 735 18.97 -8.91 -15.79
CA GLY A 735 18.39 -8.32 -14.60
C GLY A 735 17.82 -9.28 -13.57
N LEU A 736 18.12 -10.59 -13.63
CA LEU A 736 17.56 -11.57 -12.70
C LEU A 736 17.79 -11.14 -11.24
N PRO A 737 16.79 -11.27 -10.36
CA PRO A 737 16.97 -11.17 -8.92
C PRO A 737 18.10 -12.07 -8.42
N GLN A 738 18.74 -11.67 -7.33
CA GLN A 738 19.78 -12.49 -6.71
C GLN A 738 19.16 -13.81 -6.23
N VAL A 739 19.87 -14.92 -6.50
CA VAL A 739 19.48 -16.22 -5.96
C VAL A 739 19.68 -16.19 -4.45
N ASN A 740 18.60 -16.46 -3.74
CA ASN A 740 18.58 -16.57 -2.29
C ASN A 740 17.43 -17.51 -1.88
N PRO A 741 17.41 -18.01 -0.64
CA PRO A 741 16.40 -18.98 -0.19
C PRO A 741 14.94 -18.50 -0.39
N ARG A 742 14.65 -17.20 -0.18
CA ARG A 742 13.30 -16.63 -0.39
C ARG A 742 12.88 -16.68 -1.86
N GLN A 743 13.80 -16.30 -2.74
CA GLN A 743 13.53 -16.31 -4.19
C GLN A 743 13.34 -17.74 -4.71
N GLU A 744 14.10 -18.69 -4.13
CA GLU A 744 13.98 -20.10 -4.45
C GLU A 744 12.65 -20.68 -3.89
N MET A 745 12.21 -20.24 -2.71
CA MET A 745 10.89 -20.62 -2.17
C MET A 745 9.76 -20.10 -3.06
N LEU A 746 9.85 -18.84 -3.51
CA LEU A 746 8.89 -18.25 -4.44
C LEU A 746 8.85 -19.04 -5.77
N ARG A 747 10.02 -19.44 -6.31
CA ARG A 747 10.10 -20.30 -7.49
C ARG A 747 9.37 -21.62 -7.29
N ARG A 748 9.64 -22.31 -6.18
CA ARG A 748 9.01 -23.61 -5.85
C ARG A 748 7.49 -23.49 -5.71
N TYR A 749 7.01 -22.41 -5.10
CA TYR A 749 5.57 -22.13 -4.96
C TYR A 749 4.88 -22.10 -6.33
N TYR A 750 5.39 -21.30 -7.27
CA TYR A 750 4.79 -21.20 -8.60
C TYR A 750 5.12 -22.37 -9.54
N ASP A 751 6.17 -23.16 -9.28
CA ASP A 751 6.43 -24.42 -9.99
C ASP A 751 5.42 -25.51 -9.60
N ALA A 752 4.90 -25.49 -8.38
CA ALA A 752 3.85 -26.40 -7.93
C ALA A 752 2.47 -26.11 -8.56
N ALA A 753 2.26 -24.90 -9.06
CA ALA A 753 1.03 -24.54 -9.75
C ALA A 753 0.97 -25.17 -11.16
N PRO A 754 -0.25 -25.42 -11.70
CA PRO A 754 -0.40 -25.96 -13.05
C PRO A 754 0.34 -25.10 -14.09
N GLY A 755 1.23 -25.73 -14.85
CA GLY A 755 2.02 -25.07 -15.90
C GLY A 755 3.49 -24.79 -15.56
N GLY A 756 3.93 -24.98 -14.29
CA GLY A 756 5.34 -24.92 -13.89
C GLY A 756 6.02 -23.58 -14.22
N THR A 757 5.47 -22.47 -13.75
CA THR A 757 5.90 -21.10 -14.11
C THR A 757 6.88 -20.46 -13.12
N GLY A 758 7.40 -21.22 -12.16
CA GLY A 758 8.19 -20.68 -11.04
C GLY A 758 9.40 -19.86 -11.46
N PHE A 759 10.21 -20.34 -12.42
CA PHE A 759 11.35 -19.57 -12.90
C PHE A 759 10.94 -18.25 -13.60
N ASP A 760 9.84 -18.28 -14.35
CA ASP A 760 9.32 -17.07 -14.99
C ASP A 760 8.86 -16.04 -13.94
N TYR A 761 8.14 -16.48 -12.93
CA TYR A 761 7.53 -15.59 -11.93
C TYR A 761 8.54 -15.09 -10.89
N ALA A 762 9.46 -15.95 -10.45
CA ALA A 762 10.46 -15.57 -9.47
C ALA A 762 11.64 -14.79 -10.08
N TYR A 763 12.04 -15.07 -11.30
CA TYR A 763 13.30 -14.57 -11.86
C TYR A 763 13.13 -13.80 -13.17
N ARG A 764 12.53 -14.45 -14.22
CA ARG A 764 12.60 -13.93 -15.60
C ARG A 764 11.73 -12.69 -15.78
N CYS A 765 10.47 -12.70 -15.36
CA CYS A 765 9.57 -11.55 -15.52
C CYS A 765 10.02 -10.35 -14.68
N PRO A 766 10.37 -10.48 -13.37
CA PRO A 766 10.93 -9.38 -12.60
C PRO A 766 12.24 -8.84 -13.19
N GLY A 767 13.11 -9.74 -13.68
CA GLY A 767 14.38 -9.32 -14.32
C GLY A 767 14.16 -8.52 -15.58
N MET A 768 13.30 -9.00 -16.49
CA MET A 768 12.99 -8.32 -17.74
C MET A 768 12.27 -6.99 -17.52
N ASN A 769 11.45 -6.88 -16.45
CA ASN A 769 10.84 -5.58 -16.09
C ASN A 769 11.91 -4.52 -15.82
N LYS A 770 12.97 -4.85 -15.08
CA LYS A 770 14.12 -3.94 -14.84
C LYS A 770 14.84 -3.55 -16.13
N VAL A 771 15.04 -4.52 -17.03
CA VAL A 771 15.64 -4.27 -18.36
C VAL A 771 14.80 -3.27 -19.17
N LEU A 772 13.48 -3.49 -19.24
CA LEU A 772 12.56 -2.61 -19.97
C LEU A 772 12.48 -1.21 -19.37
N GLN A 773 12.52 -1.10 -18.05
CA GLN A 773 12.57 0.18 -17.36
C GLN A 773 13.84 0.97 -17.67
N ALA A 774 15.00 0.31 -17.64
CA ALA A 774 16.29 0.92 -17.98
C ALA A 774 16.32 1.38 -19.44
N ALA A 775 15.90 0.54 -20.37
CA ALA A 775 15.82 0.87 -21.79
C ALA A 775 14.86 2.03 -22.09
N GLY A 776 13.73 2.09 -21.39
CA GLY A 776 12.72 3.15 -21.54
C GLY A 776 13.17 4.54 -21.05
N ARG A 777 14.43 4.71 -20.63
CA ARG A 777 15.01 5.99 -20.20
C ARG A 777 15.53 6.83 -21.37
N VAL A 778 15.87 6.19 -22.47
CA VAL A 778 16.59 6.83 -23.59
C VAL A 778 15.66 7.72 -24.43
N ILE A 779 14.44 7.30 -24.68
CA ILE A 779 13.47 8.08 -25.48
C ILE A 779 12.32 8.55 -24.58
N ARG A 780 12.16 9.86 -24.42
CA ARG A 780 11.17 10.54 -23.58
C ARG A 780 10.23 11.45 -24.37
N THR A 781 10.76 12.04 -25.43
CA THR A 781 10.03 12.95 -26.31
C THR A 781 10.07 12.44 -27.75
N SER A 782 9.27 13.03 -28.64
CA SER A 782 9.27 12.70 -30.08
C SER A 782 10.57 13.10 -30.80
N GLU A 783 11.33 14.00 -30.20
CA GLU A 783 12.58 14.54 -30.77
C GLU A 783 13.82 13.79 -30.29
N ASP A 784 13.68 12.99 -29.19
CA ASP A 784 14.79 12.23 -28.65
C ASP A 784 15.25 11.18 -29.65
N LYS A 785 16.57 11.06 -29.79
CA LYS A 785 17.24 10.04 -30.59
C LYS A 785 18.34 9.39 -29.75
N GLY A 786 18.35 8.06 -29.69
CA GLY A 786 19.31 7.39 -28.82
C GLY A 786 19.46 5.90 -29.07
N VAL A 787 20.38 5.27 -28.31
CA VAL A 787 20.77 3.87 -28.50
C VAL A 787 20.60 3.05 -27.24
N VAL A 788 20.18 1.80 -27.39
CA VAL A 788 20.12 0.79 -26.31
C VAL A 788 20.92 -0.43 -26.72
N LEU A 789 21.90 -0.82 -25.87
CA LEU A 789 22.68 -2.03 -26.03
C LEU A 789 22.23 -3.10 -25.05
N LEU A 790 21.92 -4.30 -25.55
CA LEU A 790 21.59 -5.49 -24.75
C LEU A 790 22.82 -6.42 -24.77
N LEU A 791 23.51 -6.54 -23.65
CA LEU A 791 24.81 -7.21 -23.56
C LEU A 791 24.67 -8.53 -22.76
N ASP A 792 24.09 -9.56 -23.40
CA ASP A 792 23.98 -10.93 -22.86
C ASP A 792 23.46 -11.91 -23.93
N ASP A 793 23.96 -13.17 -23.91
CA ASP A 793 23.52 -14.24 -24.83
C ASP A 793 22.03 -14.60 -24.68
N ARG A 794 21.47 -14.42 -23.50
CA ARG A 794 20.06 -14.75 -23.20
C ARG A 794 19.07 -13.87 -23.96
N PHE A 795 19.43 -12.64 -24.32
CA PHE A 795 18.55 -11.77 -25.10
C PHE A 795 18.28 -12.28 -26.55
N ALA A 796 19.03 -13.27 -27.02
CA ALA A 796 18.76 -13.94 -28.30
C ALA A 796 17.89 -15.21 -28.14
N ARG A 797 17.53 -15.62 -26.93
CA ARG A 797 16.73 -16.83 -26.66
C ARG A 797 15.24 -16.54 -26.67
N SER A 798 14.45 -17.48 -27.18
CA SER A 798 13.01 -17.34 -27.31
C SER A 798 12.29 -17.04 -25.99
N GLU A 799 12.78 -17.59 -24.87
CA GLU A 799 12.22 -17.37 -23.54
C GLU A 799 12.32 -15.90 -23.06
N TYR A 800 13.26 -15.13 -23.61
CA TYR A 800 13.43 -13.71 -23.31
C TYR A 800 12.86 -12.82 -24.40
N THR A 801 13.04 -13.18 -25.69
CA THR A 801 12.53 -12.35 -26.79
C THR A 801 11.02 -12.24 -26.81
N ARG A 802 10.29 -13.27 -26.33
CA ARG A 802 8.81 -13.21 -26.15
C ARG A 802 8.37 -12.13 -25.13
N LEU A 803 9.28 -11.64 -24.28
CA LEU A 803 9.03 -10.60 -23.28
C LEU A 803 9.40 -9.20 -23.80
N PHE A 804 9.89 -9.09 -25.04
CA PHE A 804 10.20 -7.78 -25.62
C PHE A 804 8.94 -7.02 -26.01
N PRO A 805 8.91 -5.70 -25.85
CA PRO A 805 7.81 -4.88 -26.32
C PRO A 805 7.69 -4.96 -27.86
N ARG A 806 6.48 -4.84 -28.38
CA ARG A 806 6.25 -4.92 -29.84
C ARG A 806 7.08 -3.92 -30.64
N HIS A 807 7.30 -2.73 -30.10
CA HIS A 807 8.11 -1.68 -30.76
C HIS A 807 9.61 -1.99 -30.82
N TRP A 808 10.09 -3.13 -30.24
CA TRP A 808 11.47 -3.60 -30.37
C TRP A 808 11.66 -4.53 -31.60
N GLY A 809 10.70 -4.61 -32.49
CA GLY A 809 10.78 -5.45 -33.70
C GLY A 809 11.95 -5.15 -34.65
N HIS A 810 12.63 -4.00 -34.47
CA HIS A 810 13.82 -3.59 -35.23
C HIS A 810 15.14 -3.90 -34.53
N LEU A 811 15.13 -4.71 -33.43
CA LEU A 811 16.33 -5.14 -32.72
C LEU A 811 17.30 -5.86 -33.68
N GLN A 812 18.55 -5.39 -33.71
CA GLN A 812 19.62 -6.00 -34.50
C GLN A 812 20.56 -6.82 -33.62
N TYR A 813 20.81 -8.06 -34.05
CA TYR A 813 21.76 -8.96 -33.39
C TYR A 813 23.12 -8.84 -34.10
N LEU A 814 24.14 -8.40 -33.36
CA LEU A 814 25.49 -8.12 -33.89
C LEU A 814 26.48 -9.13 -33.33
N GLN A 815 27.39 -9.59 -34.18
CA GLN A 815 28.30 -10.69 -33.81
C GLN A 815 29.51 -10.24 -32.96
N ASN A 816 29.93 -8.98 -33.09
CA ASN A 816 31.11 -8.46 -32.41
C ASN A 816 31.09 -6.93 -32.29
N THR A 817 32.07 -6.36 -31.61
CA THR A 817 32.18 -4.94 -31.34
C THR A 817 32.46 -4.12 -32.63
N GLN A 818 33.11 -4.71 -33.64
CA GLN A 818 33.32 -4.04 -34.93
C GLN A 818 31.98 -3.78 -35.65
N ALA A 819 31.13 -4.82 -35.75
CA ALA A 819 29.78 -4.68 -36.31
C ALA A 819 28.93 -3.68 -35.51
N LEU A 820 29.11 -3.63 -34.17
CA LEU A 820 28.46 -2.62 -33.34
C LEU A 820 28.89 -1.20 -33.68
N SER A 821 30.20 -0.96 -33.86
CA SER A 821 30.72 0.37 -34.23
C SER A 821 30.13 0.83 -35.55
N GLU A 822 30.11 -0.06 -36.57
CA GLU A 822 29.54 0.22 -37.90
C GLU A 822 28.03 0.54 -37.84
N ALA A 823 27.30 -0.21 -37.04
CA ALA A 823 25.87 0.01 -36.85
C ALA A 823 25.54 1.34 -36.11
N LEU A 824 26.34 1.69 -35.10
CA LEU A 824 26.23 2.96 -34.37
C LEU A 824 26.57 4.16 -35.28
N ASP A 825 27.63 4.07 -36.09
CA ASP A 825 27.99 5.08 -37.06
C ASP A 825 26.89 5.31 -38.10
N ALA A 826 26.30 4.22 -38.61
CA ALA A 826 25.17 4.29 -39.54
C ALA A 826 23.93 4.92 -38.90
N PHE A 827 23.62 4.58 -37.63
CA PHE A 827 22.49 5.14 -36.89
C PHE A 827 22.63 6.65 -36.67
N TRP A 828 23.77 7.10 -36.19
CA TRP A 828 23.98 8.52 -35.87
C TRP A 828 24.11 9.45 -37.12
N LYS A 829 24.43 8.89 -38.28
CA LYS A 829 24.43 9.60 -39.56
C LYS A 829 23.06 9.81 -40.17
N GLN A 830 22.04 9.05 -39.72
CA GLN A 830 20.67 9.27 -40.15
C GLN A 830 20.16 10.60 -39.60
N PRO A 831 19.36 11.37 -40.34
CA PRO A 831 18.83 12.66 -39.87
C PRO A 831 17.90 12.56 -38.68
#